data_8675d362add310d1604bdb05ce1800dd
#
_entry.id   8675d362add310d1604bdb05ce1800dd
#
_cell.length_a   1.000
_cell.length_b   1.000
_cell.length_c   1.000
_cell.angle_alpha   90.00
_cell.angle_beta   90.00
_cell.angle_gamma   90.00
#
_symmetry.space_group_name_H-M   'P 1'
#
loop_
_entity.id
_entity.type
_entity.pdbx_description
1 polymer ?
#
loop_
_entity_poly.entity_id
_entity_poly.type
_entity_poly.pdbx_seq_one_letter_code
_entity_poly.pdbx_strand_id
1 'polypeptide(L)'
;MAIFKSNINRLINPLNLEPDSGSEFEWRATTGDPQLEIAESERLAGYWVRLCMTIKTEGTGVSPVVIYEDSGQGFTEATAHHLMADSRGNIDFSWRLPTALRALRIDPVAELTRFSIPKFKLQPVSRAALVCLSGWRVLTQYPGGFQAKVSSAVRLFKTSGLKVTLARLVAANNEFARNATLTQANSHELLKMQRLQNPERSELLESYVQAAFARSNSKVTWQSCFVPKAPDPLDLANLPVKIVAFYLPQFHPFAENDAWWGKGFTEWTNVSKAQPQYVGHHQPHLPGELGFYDLRLPEVMRQQIDLAHHYGVTGFCFHHYWFGGKRLMERPVNQLLADDSLNIDFCLCWANENWTRRWDGADHDVLIAQKHSAEDDIAFFDDILPALRDPRYICIDSKPFLIVYRVALLPDATATAARWRKQALQAGLPGLYLVAARTHDMIDPRPYGFDATVEFPPHQVPANDITHKKAIVNPGFEGKIYDFKDFSDKFGRLVETRFTNYKTVMPSWDNEARKPGKGFIFDGAEPDVYAQWLTSAVKLTQRNKPDERLLFVNAWNEWAEGAHLEPDRHLGYAYLHATANVLRNLAEYDVARDVTEINRSFVKSKSTVIVMHLYYEDLIEAIFPTWIAPLAGQADLIVTVRPDITAVSLLRIKALFGNVLFIRTANQGRDIRPFLEAFQTVNHLGYEFLCKLHSKKSPHRQDGAHWRDELFSSLVRSPDHVNTVLGKFNANPQLGLLVPFGCMTDLSEGPINIDNRVWLNVLFRRMGVEHLIDTYDTHFPAGSMYWARVSALRLLVNPAVFNLDEFELEAGQLDGTLAHAVERVMGLVTHQSGFSVVQIK
;
A
#
# COMPACT_ATOMS: atom_id res chain seq x y z
N MET A 1 -36.87 34.09 -1.85
CA MET A 1 -36.59 33.21 -0.69
C MET A 1 -37.61 32.10 -0.47
N ALA A 2 -38.23 31.58 -1.50
CA ALA A 2 -39.18 30.47 -1.41
C ALA A 2 -39.05 29.55 -2.64
N ILE A 3 -37.84 29.08 -2.92
CA ILE A 3 -37.58 28.37 -4.18
C ILE A 3 -37.68 26.85 -4.03
N PHE A 4 -37.70 26.28 -2.84
CA PHE A 4 -37.68 24.83 -2.64
C PHE A 4 -38.81 24.30 -1.74
N LYS A 5 -40.01 24.79 -1.93
CA LYS A 5 -41.25 24.22 -1.36
C LYS A 5 -42.14 23.59 -2.42
N SER A 6 -41.57 23.02 -3.45
CA SER A 6 -42.32 22.37 -4.53
C SER A 6 -42.02 20.89 -4.60
N ASN A 7 -42.96 20.14 -5.16
CA ASN A 7 -42.96 18.69 -5.38
C ASN A 7 -41.60 18.13 -5.74
N ILE A 8 -41.18 17.07 -5.06
CA ILE A 8 -39.85 16.42 -5.16
C ILE A 8 -39.51 16.08 -6.62
N ASN A 9 -40.47 15.66 -7.41
CA ASN A 9 -40.33 15.28 -8.82
C ASN A 9 -39.95 16.43 -9.78
N ARG A 10 -40.03 17.70 -9.33
CA ARG A 10 -39.59 18.86 -10.12
C ARG A 10 -38.14 19.30 -9.79
N LEU A 11 -37.59 18.78 -8.71
CA LEU A 11 -36.25 19.16 -8.19
C LEU A 11 -35.20 18.08 -8.39
N ILE A 12 -35.60 16.90 -8.83
CA ILE A 12 -34.70 15.73 -8.91
C ILE A 12 -34.79 15.14 -10.31
N ASN A 13 -33.61 14.92 -10.93
CA ASN A 13 -33.46 14.15 -12.15
C ASN A 13 -33.00 12.74 -11.78
N PRO A 14 -33.85 11.70 -11.82
CA PRO A 14 -33.45 10.34 -11.48
C PRO A 14 -32.66 9.71 -12.63
N LEU A 15 -31.50 9.11 -12.29
CA LEU A 15 -30.69 8.31 -13.18
C LEU A 15 -30.57 6.90 -12.62
N ASN A 16 -30.68 5.88 -13.46
CA ASN A 16 -30.68 4.47 -13.06
C ASN A 16 -31.83 4.10 -12.09
N LEU A 17 -32.95 4.78 -12.19
CA LEU A 17 -34.12 4.62 -11.35
C LEU A 17 -35.39 4.55 -12.19
N GLU A 18 -36.26 3.60 -11.89
CA GLU A 18 -37.61 3.49 -12.44
C GLU A 18 -38.64 3.82 -11.37
N PRO A 19 -39.67 4.65 -11.68
CA PRO A 19 -40.80 4.87 -10.75
C PRO A 19 -41.55 3.56 -10.54
N ASP A 20 -41.83 3.22 -9.29
CA ASP A 20 -42.67 2.05 -9.00
C ASP A 20 -44.13 2.43 -9.15
N SER A 21 -44.91 1.54 -9.76
CA SER A 21 -46.28 1.81 -10.17
C SER A 21 -47.21 2.10 -8.99
N GLY A 22 -47.53 3.36 -8.76
CA GLY A 22 -48.58 3.79 -7.84
C GLY A 22 -48.27 4.95 -6.89
N SER A 23 -47.01 5.39 -6.75
CA SER A 23 -46.63 6.48 -5.83
C SER A 23 -45.62 7.42 -6.45
N GLU A 24 -45.83 8.75 -6.26
CA GLU A 24 -44.89 9.79 -6.71
C GLU A 24 -43.52 9.78 -5.99
N PHE A 25 -43.30 8.92 -4.99
CA PHE A 25 -42.14 8.94 -4.09
C PHE A 25 -41.46 7.59 -3.96
N GLU A 26 -41.80 6.62 -4.78
CA GLU A 26 -41.25 5.27 -4.76
C GLU A 26 -40.50 4.94 -6.03
N TRP A 27 -39.26 4.45 -5.86
CA TRP A 27 -38.39 4.08 -6.96
C TRP A 27 -37.79 2.70 -6.76
N ARG A 28 -37.50 2.07 -7.88
CA ARG A 28 -36.71 0.84 -7.95
C ARG A 28 -35.37 1.14 -8.62
N ALA A 29 -34.28 0.80 -7.98
CA ALA A 29 -32.95 0.90 -8.57
C ALA A 29 -32.79 -0.14 -9.70
N THR A 30 -32.43 0.31 -10.90
CA THR A 30 -32.19 -0.54 -12.08
C THR A 30 -30.76 -1.01 -12.19
N THR A 31 -29.85 -0.36 -11.48
CA THR A 31 -28.41 -0.71 -11.36
C THR A 31 -27.96 -0.58 -9.90
N GLY A 32 -26.76 -1.04 -9.59
CA GLY A 32 -26.12 -0.85 -8.27
C GLY A 32 -25.70 0.60 -7.98
N ASP A 33 -25.94 1.54 -8.90
CA ASP A 33 -25.57 2.96 -8.76
C ASP A 33 -26.78 3.88 -9.09
N PRO A 34 -27.83 3.90 -8.25
CA PRO A 34 -28.99 4.78 -8.40
C PRO A 34 -28.63 6.21 -7.98
N GLN A 35 -28.95 7.20 -8.83
CA GLN A 35 -28.53 8.59 -8.65
C GLN A 35 -29.72 9.55 -8.75
N LEU A 36 -29.70 10.59 -7.92
CA LEU A 36 -30.65 11.69 -7.92
C LEU A 36 -29.87 13.01 -8.08
N GLU A 37 -29.88 13.58 -9.27
CA GLU A 37 -29.31 14.91 -9.49
C GLU A 37 -30.29 15.99 -9.03
N ILE A 38 -29.79 16.97 -8.29
CA ILE A 38 -30.57 18.11 -7.81
C ILE A 38 -30.58 19.22 -8.87
N ALA A 39 -31.74 19.42 -9.51
CA ALA A 39 -31.89 20.47 -10.50
C ALA A 39 -31.59 21.86 -9.91
N GLU A 40 -30.95 22.73 -10.72
CA GLU A 40 -30.62 24.12 -10.37
C GLU A 40 -29.81 24.27 -9.09
N SER A 41 -29.04 23.21 -8.70
CA SER A 41 -28.25 23.19 -7.47
C SER A 41 -27.10 24.22 -7.48
N GLU A 42 -26.64 24.66 -8.65
CA GLU A 42 -25.64 25.72 -8.82
C GLU A 42 -26.07 27.07 -8.18
N ARG A 43 -27.39 27.30 -8.05
CA ARG A 43 -27.93 28.48 -7.35
C ARG A 43 -27.65 28.48 -5.84
N LEU A 44 -27.24 27.34 -5.29
CA LEU A 44 -26.90 27.19 -3.88
C LEU A 44 -25.38 27.34 -3.62
N ALA A 45 -24.59 27.63 -4.65
CA ALA A 45 -23.14 27.77 -4.54
C ALA A 45 -22.74 28.78 -3.45
N GLY A 46 -21.82 28.38 -2.57
CA GLY A 46 -21.32 29.22 -1.47
C GLY A 46 -22.24 29.41 -0.27
N TYR A 47 -23.50 28.93 -0.34
CA TYR A 47 -24.43 29.00 0.79
C TYR A 47 -24.20 27.86 1.79
N TRP A 48 -24.59 28.11 3.04
CA TRP A 48 -24.85 27.03 3.98
C TRP A 48 -26.21 26.43 3.67
N VAL A 49 -26.27 25.10 3.55
CA VAL A 49 -27.52 24.39 3.24
C VAL A 49 -27.82 23.36 4.32
N ARG A 50 -29.09 23.01 4.47
CA ARG A 50 -29.57 21.91 5.32
C ARG A 50 -30.42 20.98 4.49
N LEU A 51 -30.03 19.70 4.49
CA LEU A 51 -30.80 18.60 3.96
C LEU A 51 -31.60 17.96 5.10
N CYS A 52 -32.91 17.86 4.93
CA CYS A 52 -33.79 17.04 5.77
C CYS A 52 -34.49 16.06 4.87
N MET A 53 -34.13 14.79 4.96
CA MET A 53 -34.66 13.72 4.12
C MET A 53 -35.11 12.55 4.98
N THR A 54 -36.18 11.86 4.56
CA THR A 54 -36.55 10.56 5.12
C THR A 54 -36.48 9.55 3.99
N ILE A 55 -35.71 8.48 4.18
CA ILE A 55 -35.61 7.36 3.23
C ILE A 55 -36.15 6.09 3.89
N LYS A 56 -36.87 5.28 3.12
CA LYS A 56 -37.33 3.95 3.53
C LYS A 56 -36.95 2.96 2.45
N THR A 57 -36.33 1.87 2.82
CA THR A 57 -35.87 0.79 1.93
C THR A 57 -36.63 -0.50 2.23
N GLU A 58 -36.88 -1.32 1.22
CA GLU A 58 -37.34 -2.68 1.41
C GLU A 58 -36.17 -3.56 1.81
N GLY A 59 -36.10 -4.02 3.07
CA GLY A 59 -35.06 -4.88 3.61
C GLY A 59 -34.59 -4.42 5.00
N THR A 60 -33.78 -5.24 5.64
CA THR A 60 -33.29 -5.02 7.02
C THR A 60 -31.97 -4.21 7.09
N GLY A 61 -31.44 -3.76 5.95
CA GLY A 61 -30.18 -3.02 5.85
C GLY A 61 -30.41 -1.52 5.63
N VAL A 62 -29.75 -0.67 6.40
CA VAL A 62 -29.67 0.79 6.15
C VAL A 62 -28.45 1.05 5.30
N SER A 63 -28.62 1.31 4.01
CA SER A 63 -27.51 1.73 3.15
C SER A 63 -27.13 3.18 3.42
N PRO A 64 -25.85 3.55 3.33
CA PRO A 64 -25.45 4.95 3.41
C PRO A 64 -26.02 5.74 2.24
N VAL A 65 -26.47 6.96 2.51
CA VAL A 65 -26.80 7.95 1.48
C VAL A 65 -25.55 8.78 1.22
N VAL A 66 -25.14 8.87 -0.03
CA VAL A 66 -23.95 9.64 -0.40
C VAL A 66 -24.34 10.90 -1.14
N ILE A 67 -23.76 12.03 -0.77
CA ILE A 67 -23.95 13.31 -1.45
C ILE A 67 -22.64 13.68 -2.12
N TYR A 68 -22.68 13.92 -3.43
CA TYR A 68 -21.51 14.36 -4.22
C TYR A 68 -21.68 15.80 -4.67
N GLU A 69 -20.56 16.54 -4.66
CA GLU A 69 -20.47 17.90 -5.15
C GLU A 69 -19.56 17.96 -6.39
N ASP A 70 -20.05 18.53 -7.49
CA ASP A 70 -19.22 18.85 -8.65
C ASP A 70 -18.89 20.33 -8.69
N SER A 71 -17.60 20.65 -8.65
CA SER A 71 -17.05 22.00 -8.82
C SER A 71 -16.27 22.17 -10.13
N GLY A 72 -16.50 21.26 -11.10
CA GLY A 72 -15.89 21.28 -12.42
C GLY A 72 -14.90 20.16 -12.73
N GLN A 73 -14.78 19.20 -11.82
CA GLN A 73 -13.97 17.97 -12.02
C GLN A 73 -14.85 16.70 -12.06
N GLY A 74 -16.15 16.86 -12.13
CA GLY A 74 -17.12 15.76 -12.01
C GLY A 74 -17.36 15.33 -10.56
N PHE A 75 -18.22 14.31 -10.39
CA PHE A 75 -18.51 13.71 -9.09
C PHE A 75 -17.42 12.72 -8.70
N THR A 76 -16.72 12.98 -7.58
CA THR A 76 -15.61 12.17 -7.10
C THR A 76 -15.77 11.82 -5.62
N GLU A 77 -15.15 10.72 -5.17
CA GLU A 77 -15.12 10.36 -3.74
C GLU A 77 -14.48 11.44 -2.85
N ALA A 78 -13.57 12.25 -3.40
CA ALA A 78 -12.95 13.34 -2.66
C ALA A 78 -13.94 14.45 -2.25
N THR A 79 -15.07 14.55 -2.96
CA THR A 79 -16.14 15.52 -2.69
C THR A 79 -17.41 14.88 -2.11
N ALA A 80 -17.32 13.62 -1.67
CA ALA A 80 -18.45 12.84 -1.17
C ALA A 80 -18.71 13.07 0.32
N HIS A 81 -19.99 13.16 0.69
CA HIS A 81 -20.45 13.15 2.08
C HIS A 81 -21.27 11.88 2.33
N HIS A 82 -20.71 10.91 3.06
CA HIS A 82 -21.41 9.69 3.44
C HIS A 82 -22.27 9.94 4.68
N LEU A 83 -23.56 9.71 4.55
CA LEU A 83 -24.56 9.95 5.60
C LEU A 83 -25.34 8.67 5.89
N MET A 84 -25.68 8.47 7.15
CA MET A 84 -26.53 7.37 7.57
C MET A 84 -27.87 7.92 8.08
N ALA A 85 -28.95 7.27 7.73
CA ALA A 85 -30.27 7.57 8.27
C ALA A 85 -30.38 7.08 9.73
N ASP A 86 -31.17 7.79 10.54
CA ASP A 86 -31.51 7.31 11.88
C ASP A 86 -32.42 6.05 11.80
N SER A 87 -32.75 5.45 12.96
CA SER A 87 -33.62 4.27 13.05
C SER A 87 -35.02 4.44 12.46
N ARG A 88 -35.43 5.68 12.12
CA ARG A 88 -36.68 6.03 11.44
C ARG A 88 -36.49 6.41 9.97
N GLY A 89 -35.28 6.25 9.46
CA GLY A 89 -34.91 6.59 8.10
C GLY A 89 -34.67 8.09 7.88
N ASN A 90 -34.50 8.93 8.93
CA ASN A 90 -34.33 10.37 8.75
C ASN A 90 -32.85 10.74 8.66
N ILE A 91 -32.56 11.67 7.76
CA ILE A 91 -31.27 12.34 7.60
C ILE A 91 -31.50 13.84 7.79
N ASP A 92 -30.63 14.46 8.60
CA ASP A 92 -30.62 15.90 8.80
C ASP A 92 -29.17 16.39 8.86
N PHE A 93 -28.68 16.89 7.75
CA PHE A 93 -27.28 17.27 7.55
C PHE A 93 -27.18 18.72 7.09
N SER A 94 -26.17 19.43 7.56
CA SER A 94 -25.94 20.83 7.21
C SER A 94 -24.47 21.06 6.90
N TRP A 95 -24.19 21.62 5.71
CA TRP A 95 -22.82 21.91 5.29
C TRP A 95 -22.77 23.17 4.41
N ARG A 96 -21.57 23.62 4.10
CA ARG A 96 -21.35 24.73 3.20
C ARG A 96 -20.99 24.24 1.82
N LEU A 97 -21.78 24.59 0.83
CA LEU A 97 -21.48 24.26 -0.55
C LEU A 97 -20.30 25.07 -1.10
N PRO A 98 -19.49 24.51 -2.01
CA PRO A 98 -18.42 25.22 -2.71
C PRO A 98 -18.95 26.48 -3.44
N THR A 99 -18.10 27.50 -3.57
CA THR A 99 -18.43 28.69 -4.33
C THR A 99 -18.46 28.46 -5.85
N ALA A 100 -17.80 27.43 -6.32
CA ALA A 100 -17.74 27.00 -7.73
C ALA A 100 -18.65 25.80 -8.03
N LEU A 101 -19.69 25.55 -7.19
CA LEU A 101 -20.60 24.43 -7.38
C LEU A 101 -21.27 24.50 -8.75
N ARG A 102 -21.23 23.41 -9.51
CA ARG A 102 -21.89 23.21 -10.80
C ARG A 102 -23.08 22.26 -10.69
N ALA A 103 -22.94 21.20 -9.92
CA ALA A 103 -23.99 20.20 -9.71
C ALA A 103 -23.91 19.57 -8.32
N LEU A 104 -25.04 19.03 -7.85
CA LEU A 104 -25.19 18.29 -6.61
C LEU A 104 -25.94 16.99 -6.92
N ARG A 105 -25.38 15.86 -6.49
CA ARG A 105 -25.95 14.52 -6.66
C ARG A 105 -26.13 13.83 -5.32
N ILE A 106 -27.19 13.07 -5.19
CA ILE A 106 -27.46 12.21 -4.03
C ILE A 106 -27.64 10.78 -4.52
N ASP A 107 -26.87 9.85 -3.98
CA ASP A 107 -26.99 8.42 -4.20
C ASP A 107 -27.72 7.81 -2.97
N PRO A 108 -29.00 7.48 -3.12
CA PRO A 108 -29.88 7.19 -1.97
C PRO A 108 -29.69 5.78 -1.40
N VAL A 109 -29.19 4.84 -2.18
CA VAL A 109 -28.94 3.44 -1.81
C VAL A 109 -27.76 2.90 -2.62
N ALA A 110 -27.08 1.90 -2.08
CA ALA A 110 -25.91 1.27 -2.74
C ALA A 110 -26.23 -0.10 -3.37
N GLU A 111 -27.48 -0.53 -3.37
CA GLU A 111 -27.90 -1.86 -3.83
C GLU A 111 -29.15 -1.80 -4.70
N LEU A 112 -29.38 -2.86 -5.48
CA LEU A 112 -30.60 -3.07 -6.26
C LEU A 112 -31.81 -3.31 -5.34
N THR A 113 -32.44 -2.24 -4.87
CA THR A 113 -33.58 -2.32 -3.93
C THR A 113 -34.69 -1.33 -4.29
N ARG A 114 -35.86 -1.56 -3.74
CA ARG A 114 -36.93 -0.56 -3.75
C ARG A 114 -36.75 0.36 -2.56
N PHE A 115 -36.95 1.65 -2.81
CA PHE A 115 -36.90 2.65 -1.77
C PHE A 115 -37.90 3.78 -2.01
N SER A 116 -38.25 4.48 -0.95
CA SER A 116 -39.07 5.69 -1.02
C SER A 116 -38.46 6.83 -0.25
N ILE A 117 -38.67 8.05 -0.74
CA ILE A 117 -38.26 9.30 -0.07
C ILE A 117 -39.52 10.13 0.26
N PRO A 118 -40.26 9.76 1.31
CA PRO A 118 -41.52 10.44 1.65
C PRO A 118 -41.34 11.89 2.09
N LYS A 119 -40.12 12.28 2.43
CA LYS A 119 -39.78 13.66 2.81
C LYS A 119 -38.41 14.03 2.26
N PHE A 120 -38.40 15.13 1.52
CA PHE A 120 -37.13 15.73 1.04
C PHE A 120 -37.20 17.25 1.17
N LYS A 121 -36.17 17.86 1.76
CA LYS A 121 -36.07 19.31 1.86
C LYS A 121 -34.62 19.72 1.88
N LEU A 122 -34.15 20.38 0.85
CA LEU A 122 -32.86 21.03 0.77
C LEU A 122 -33.09 22.55 0.76
N GLN A 123 -32.50 23.28 1.71
CA GLN A 123 -32.75 24.73 1.81
C GLN A 123 -31.51 25.46 2.31
N PRO A 124 -31.27 26.68 1.83
CA PRO A 124 -30.23 27.54 2.41
C PRO A 124 -30.62 27.93 3.83
N VAL A 125 -29.61 27.99 4.71
CA VAL A 125 -29.78 28.38 6.13
C VAL A 125 -28.86 29.52 6.48
N SER A 126 -29.32 30.47 7.29
CA SER A 126 -28.44 31.49 7.82
C SER A 126 -27.51 30.93 8.90
N ARG A 127 -26.34 31.51 9.06
CA ARG A 127 -25.40 31.10 10.11
C ARG A 127 -26.03 31.18 11.52
N ALA A 128 -26.87 32.17 11.79
CA ALA A 128 -27.56 32.31 13.07
C ALA A 128 -28.54 31.13 13.31
N ALA A 129 -29.37 30.80 12.30
CA ALA A 129 -30.30 29.67 12.38
C ALA A 129 -29.56 28.34 12.55
N LEU A 130 -28.43 28.14 11.85
CA LEU A 130 -27.58 26.95 11.97
C LEU A 130 -27.03 26.77 13.38
N VAL A 131 -26.54 27.84 13.99
CA VAL A 131 -26.04 27.87 15.37
C VAL A 131 -27.14 27.53 16.39
N CYS A 132 -28.33 28.13 16.25
CA CYS A 132 -29.45 27.81 17.14
C CYS A 132 -29.88 26.34 17.03
N LEU A 133 -29.95 25.81 15.82
CA LEU A 133 -30.29 24.40 15.57
C LEU A 133 -29.24 23.43 16.12
N SER A 134 -27.95 23.73 15.88
CA SER A 134 -26.83 22.92 16.39
C SER A 134 -26.74 22.98 17.90
N GLY A 135 -26.91 24.16 18.48
CA GLY A 135 -26.93 24.35 19.94
C GLY A 135 -28.08 23.60 20.62
N TRP A 136 -29.29 23.71 20.05
CA TRP A 136 -30.46 22.96 20.56
C TRP A 136 -30.27 21.45 20.53
N ARG A 137 -29.70 20.91 19.44
CA ARG A 137 -29.43 19.47 19.31
C ARG A 137 -28.35 18.97 20.27
N VAL A 138 -27.25 19.69 20.40
CA VAL A 138 -26.19 19.35 21.38
C VAL A 138 -26.76 19.33 22.79
N LEU A 139 -27.65 20.23 23.13
CA LEU A 139 -28.27 20.28 24.47
C LEU A 139 -29.28 19.15 24.71
N THR A 140 -29.99 18.68 23.67
CA THR A 140 -31.11 17.73 23.83
C THR A 140 -30.72 16.28 23.53
N GLN A 141 -29.77 16.04 22.67
CA GLN A 141 -29.50 14.69 22.11
C GLN A 141 -28.14 14.10 22.50
N TYR A 142 -27.15 14.93 22.87
CA TYR A 142 -25.85 14.41 23.30
C TYR A 142 -25.89 13.84 24.73
N PRO A 143 -25.18 12.74 25.02
CA PRO A 143 -25.04 12.23 26.39
C PRO A 143 -24.27 13.22 27.28
N GLY A 144 -24.66 13.29 28.54
CA GLY A 144 -24.08 14.21 29.54
C GLY A 144 -25.09 15.23 30.09
N GLY A 145 -24.93 15.63 31.36
CA GLY A 145 -25.83 16.53 32.04
C GLY A 145 -25.82 17.95 31.46
N PHE A 146 -26.98 18.64 31.50
CA PHE A 146 -27.17 19.99 30.98
C PHE A 146 -26.08 20.99 31.46
N GLN A 147 -25.77 20.96 32.76
CA GLN A 147 -24.77 21.86 33.36
C GLN A 147 -23.37 21.62 32.83
N ALA A 148 -22.97 20.37 32.59
CA ALA A 148 -21.66 20.03 32.03
C ALA A 148 -21.51 20.54 30.60
N LYS A 149 -22.56 20.44 29.76
CA LYS A 149 -22.59 20.91 28.38
C LYS A 149 -22.51 22.43 28.28
N VAL A 150 -23.27 23.13 29.12
CA VAL A 150 -23.23 24.60 29.20
C VAL A 150 -21.85 25.08 29.68
N SER A 151 -21.29 24.44 30.73
CA SER A 151 -19.97 24.76 31.25
C SER A 151 -18.85 24.55 30.21
N SER A 152 -18.93 23.49 29.43
CA SER A 152 -17.97 23.22 28.35
C SER A 152 -18.08 24.27 27.21
N ALA A 153 -19.30 24.63 26.81
CA ALA A 153 -19.52 25.66 25.80
C ALA A 153 -19.03 27.05 26.28
N VAL A 154 -19.30 27.39 27.54
CA VAL A 154 -18.82 28.66 28.14
C VAL A 154 -17.29 28.68 28.27
N ARG A 155 -16.68 27.57 28.68
CA ARG A 155 -15.22 27.44 28.75
C ARG A 155 -14.59 27.61 27.37
N LEU A 156 -15.14 26.93 26.34
CA LEU A 156 -14.66 27.04 24.97
C LEU A 156 -14.81 28.45 24.41
N PHE A 157 -15.93 29.12 24.73
CA PHE A 157 -16.15 30.51 24.35
C PHE A 157 -15.10 31.45 25.00
N LYS A 158 -14.80 31.25 26.27
CA LYS A 158 -13.78 32.04 26.97
C LYS A 158 -12.36 31.81 26.48
N THR A 159 -12.03 30.58 26.05
CA THR A 159 -10.65 30.21 25.65
C THR A 159 -10.37 30.41 24.16
N SER A 160 -11.37 30.23 23.30
CA SER A 160 -11.17 30.18 21.83
C SER A 160 -12.06 31.15 21.04
N GLY A 161 -12.91 31.91 21.73
CA GLY A 161 -13.79 32.91 21.17
C GLY A 161 -15.01 32.38 20.43
N LEU A 162 -15.94 33.30 20.08
CA LEU A 162 -17.25 32.95 19.50
C LEU A 162 -17.14 32.15 18.20
N LYS A 163 -16.23 32.50 17.32
CA LYS A 163 -16.10 31.92 15.98
C LYS A 163 -15.72 30.42 16.03
N VAL A 164 -14.82 30.05 16.93
CA VAL A 164 -14.35 28.68 17.15
C VAL A 164 -15.42 27.86 17.86
N THR A 165 -16.08 28.43 18.86
CA THR A 165 -17.18 27.76 19.59
C THR A 165 -18.34 27.42 18.63
N LEU A 166 -18.71 28.35 17.74
CA LEU A 166 -19.74 28.13 16.75
C LEU A 166 -19.35 27.08 15.69
N ALA A 167 -18.10 27.11 15.22
CA ALA A 167 -17.60 26.11 14.29
C ALA A 167 -17.65 24.68 14.90
N ARG A 168 -17.29 24.55 16.18
CA ARG A 168 -17.35 23.27 16.89
C ARG A 168 -18.78 22.78 17.14
N LEU A 169 -19.74 23.67 17.45
CA LEU A 169 -21.16 23.30 17.59
C LEU A 169 -21.72 22.77 16.26
N VAL A 170 -21.36 23.38 15.14
CA VAL A 170 -21.76 22.91 13.81
C VAL A 170 -21.10 21.58 13.47
N ALA A 171 -19.82 21.42 13.76
CA ALA A 171 -19.08 20.18 13.57
C ALA A 171 -19.70 19.03 14.39
N ALA A 172 -20.01 19.25 15.67
CA ALA A 172 -20.67 18.26 16.53
C ALA A 172 -22.06 17.85 15.99
N ASN A 173 -22.83 18.80 15.43
CA ASN A 173 -24.11 18.46 14.81
C ASN A 173 -23.96 17.59 13.55
N ASN A 174 -22.92 17.85 12.74
CA ASN A 174 -22.63 17.06 11.55
C ASN A 174 -22.03 15.67 11.90
N GLU A 175 -21.26 15.60 12.96
CA GLU A 175 -20.76 14.34 13.51
C GLU A 175 -21.89 13.46 14.02
N PHE A 176 -22.91 14.04 14.66
CA PHE A 176 -24.11 13.30 15.04
C PHE A 176 -24.87 12.74 13.80
N ALA A 177 -24.95 13.49 12.71
CA ALA A 177 -25.54 13.01 11.46
C ALA A 177 -24.66 11.93 10.76
N ARG A 178 -23.35 12.00 10.93
CA ARG A 178 -22.41 10.96 10.47
C ARG A 178 -22.38 9.75 11.41
N ASN A 179 -22.55 9.98 12.71
CA ASN A 179 -22.46 8.97 13.78
C ASN A 179 -23.82 8.52 14.30
N ALA A 180 -24.93 8.88 13.67
CA ALA A 180 -26.27 8.36 14.02
C ALA A 180 -26.35 6.82 13.90
N THR A 181 -25.36 6.21 13.27
CA THR A 181 -25.06 4.77 13.27
C THR A 181 -24.76 4.22 14.67
N LEU A 182 -24.34 5.04 15.63
CA LEU A 182 -23.97 4.58 16.98
C LEU A 182 -25.18 4.39 17.92
N THR A 183 -26.36 4.87 17.55
CA THR A 183 -27.64 4.51 18.20
C THR A 183 -28.29 3.25 17.60
N GLN A 184 -27.58 2.53 16.73
CA GLN A 184 -27.88 1.13 16.41
C GLN A 184 -27.52 0.17 17.57
N ALA A 185 -27.44 0.66 18.79
CA ALA A 185 -27.33 -0.20 19.97
C ALA A 185 -28.34 -1.35 19.94
N ASN A 186 -29.56 -1.13 19.41
CA ASN A 186 -30.56 -2.18 19.32
C ASN A 186 -30.33 -3.21 18.21
N SER A 187 -29.81 -2.83 17.05
CA SER A 187 -29.44 -3.80 16.00
C SER A 187 -28.12 -4.48 16.32
N HIS A 188 -27.20 -3.78 16.94
CA HIS A 188 -25.95 -4.35 17.43
C HIS A 188 -26.18 -5.29 18.62
N GLU A 189 -27.12 -4.99 19.53
CA GLU A 189 -27.52 -5.91 20.58
C GLU A 189 -28.30 -7.12 20.07
N LEU A 190 -29.15 -6.96 19.05
CA LEU A 190 -29.80 -8.09 18.38
C LEU A 190 -28.79 -8.98 17.61
N LEU A 191 -27.83 -8.36 16.91
CA LEU A 191 -26.70 -9.08 16.30
C LEU A 191 -25.78 -9.69 17.35
N LYS A 192 -25.58 -9.02 18.48
CA LYS A 192 -24.90 -9.59 19.66
C LYS A 192 -25.63 -10.81 20.18
N MET A 193 -26.95 -10.73 20.37
CA MET A 193 -27.77 -11.85 20.88
C MET A 193 -27.86 -13.00 19.87
N GLN A 194 -28.02 -12.73 18.57
CA GLN A 194 -27.97 -13.75 17.54
C GLN A 194 -26.60 -14.42 17.41
N ARG A 195 -25.56 -13.64 17.59
CA ARG A 195 -24.18 -14.16 17.64
C ARG A 195 -23.92 -15.02 18.86
N LEU A 196 -24.50 -14.72 20.03
CA LEU A 196 -24.39 -15.50 21.26
C LEU A 196 -25.24 -16.78 21.25
N GLN A 197 -26.25 -16.88 20.39
CA GLN A 197 -27.13 -18.03 20.28
C GLN A 197 -26.70 -19.09 19.26
N ASN A 198 -25.55 -18.89 18.56
CA ASN A 198 -25.03 -19.88 17.64
C ASN A 198 -24.27 -20.97 18.42
N PRO A 199 -24.72 -22.25 18.40
CA PRO A 199 -24.10 -23.36 19.15
C PRO A 199 -22.62 -23.57 18.79
N GLU A 200 -22.26 -23.49 17.51
CA GLU A 200 -20.86 -23.65 17.04
C GLU A 200 -19.93 -22.60 17.66
N ARG A 201 -20.48 -21.43 17.92
CA ARG A 201 -19.72 -20.34 18.54
C ARG A 201 -19.57 -20.51 20.05
N SER A 202 -20.55 -21.12 20.71
CA SER A 202 -20.45 -21.45 22.14
C SER A 202 -19.35 -22.48 22.38
N GLU A 203 -19.24 -23.49 21.52
CA GLU A 203 -18.17 -24.49 21.56
C GLU A 203 -16.80 -23.91 21.31
N LEU A 204 -16.69 -23.02 20.31
CA LEU A 204 -15.45 -22.30 20.01
C LEU A 204 -15.00 -21.40 21.15
N LEU A 205 -15.93 -20.68 21.79
CA LEU A 205 -15.64 -19.83 22.94
C LEU A 205 -15.17 -20.66 24.13
N GLU A 206 -15.84 -21.77 24.41
CA GLU A 206 -15.47 -22.69 25.47
C GLU A 206 -14.12 -23.34 25.25
N SER A 207 -13.84 -23.79 24.03
CA SER A 207 -12.54 -24.30 23.62
C SER A 207 -11.44 -23.23 23.80
N TYR A 208 -11.73 -22.00 23.44
CA TYR A 208 -10.80 -20.87 23.62
C TYR A 208 -10.52 -20.59 25.11
N VAL A 209 -11.56 -20.55 25.93
CA VAL A 209 -11.45 -20.35 27.40
C VAL A 209 -10.62 -21.46 28.01
N GLN A 210 -10.89 -22.73 27.66
CA GLN A 210 -10.13 -23.88 28.13
C GLN A 210 -8.65 -23.80 27.70
N ALA A 211 -8.37 -23.39 26.45
CA ALA A 211 -7.01 -23.18 25.97
C ALA A 211 -6.29 -22.04 26.70
N ALA A 212 -7.00 -20.95 27.04
CA ALA A 212 -6.46 -19.85 27.84
C ALA A 212 -6.09 -20.27 29.26
N PHE A 213 -6.98 -21.05 29.93
CA PHE A 213 -6.69 -21.60 31.26
C PHE A 213 -5.58 -22.65 31.23
N ALA A 214 -5.53 -23.50 30.22
CA ALA A 214 -4.45 -24.47 30.02
C ALA A 214 -3.09 -23.79 29.89
N ARG A 215 -3.03 -22.67 29.14
CA ARG A 215 -1.81 -21.85 29.06
C ARG A 215 -1.42 -21.22 30.39
N SER A 216 -2.37 -20.67 31.13
CA SER A 216 -2.09 -20.03 32.42
C SER A 216 -1.63 -21.04 33.50
N ASN A 217 -2.11 -22.29 33.43
CA ASN A 217 -1.76 -23.36 34.35
C ASN A 217 -0.55 -24.21 33.88
N SER A 218 -0.06 -23.98 32.67
CA SER A 218 1.09 -24.72 32.13
C SER A 218 2.35 -24.41 32.92
N LYS A 219 3.05 -25.45 33.40
CA LYS A 219 4.41 -25.35 33.94
C LYS A 219 5.46 -25.19 32.83
N VAL A 220 5.06 -25.36 31.58
CA VAL A 220 5.92 -25.18 30.41
C VAL A 220 5.89 -23.70 30.06
N THR A 221 7.01 -23.03 30.25
CA THR A 221 7.20 -21.59 29.97
C THR A 221 7.22 -21.27 28.48
N TRP A 222 7.44 -22.30 27.63
CA TRP A 222 7.69 -22.11 26.21
C TRP A 222 6.71 -22.92 25.37
N GLN A 223 6.15 -22.29 24.36
CA GLN A 223 5.28 -22.95 23.39
C GLN A 223 6.12 -23.71 22.35
N SER A 224 5.51 -24.61 21.59
CA SER A 224 6.19 -25.41 20.56
C SER A 224 6.79 -24.56 19.42
N CYS A 225 6.31 -23.32 19.26
CA CYS A 225 6.81 -22.36 18.28
C CYS A 225 7.92 -21.45 18.80
N PHE A 226 8.32 -21.57 20.09
CA PHE A 226 9.35 -20.75 20.69
C PHE A 226 10.73 -21.07 20.10
N VAL A 227 11.41 -20.05 19.59
CA VAL A 227 12.77 -20.14 19.08
C VAL A 227 13.74 -19.56 20.13
N PRO A 228 14.71 -20.32 20.63
CA PRO A 228 15.69 -19.85 21.61
C PRO A 228 16.68 -18.89 20.97
N LYS A 229 17.44 -18.15 21.80
CA LYS A 229 18.54 -17.30 21.34
C LYS A 229 19.59 -18.09 20.56
N ALA A 230 20.05 -17.54 19.44
CA ALA A 230 21.15 -18.13 18.69
C ALA A 230 22.45 -18.13 19.53
N PRO A 231 23.25 -19.23 19.50
CA PRO A 231 24.49 -19.24 20.25
C PRO A 231 25.53 -18.25 19.69
N ASP A 232 25.58 -18.10 18.36
CA ASP A 232 26.59 -17.30 17.68
C ASP A 232 26.00 -16.03 17.08
N PRO A 233 26.68 -14.87 17.26
CA PRO A 233 26.27 -13.62 16.63
C PRO A 233 26.49 -13.65 15.12
N LEU A 234 25.78 -12.80 14.39
CA LEU A 234 26.01 -12.56 12.98
C LEU A 234 27.26 -11.70 12.77
N ASP A 235 28.07 -12.01 11.76
CA ASP A 235 29.17 -11.14 11.33
C ASP A 235 28.60 -9.86 10.69
N LEU A 236 28.86 -8.73 11.31
CA LEU A 236 28.39 -7.42 10.86
C LEU A 236 29.26 -6.79 9.77
N ALA A 237 30.47 -7.31 9.53
CA ALA A 237 31.42 -6.70 8.60
C ALA A 237 31.00 -6.85 7.14
N ASN A 238 30.25 -7.91 6.82
CA ASN A 238 29.90 -8.28 5.44
C ASN A 238 28.38 -8.31 5.20
N LEU A 239 27.64 -7.41 5.82
CA LEU A 239 26.20 -7.35 5.63
C LEU A 239 25.82 -6.81 4.24
N PRO A 240 24.78 -7.39 3.58
CA PRO A 240 24.32 -6.94 2.27
C PRO A 240 23.68 -5.55 2.31
N VAL A 241 23.09 -5.21 3.45
CA VAL A 241 22.45 -3.92 3.75
C VAL A 241 22.58 -3.62 5.25
N LYS A 242 22.48 -2.36 5.65
CA LYS A 242 22.34 -1.95 7.05
C LYS A 242 20.87 -2.00 7.45
N ILE A 243 20.52 -2.75 8.49
CA ILE A 243 19.17 -2.79 9.07
C ILE A 243 19.07 -1.71 10.14
N VAL A 244 18.10 -0.81 9.98
CA VAL A 244 17.78 0.27 10.93
C VAL A 244 16.36 0.05 11.45
N ALA A 245 16.16 -0.19 12.73
CA ALA A 245 14.84 -0.42 13.30
C ALA A 245 14.30 0.87 13.94
N PHE A 246 13.02 1.21 13.65
CA PHE A 246 12.35 2.30 14.35
C PHE A 246 12.27 1.98 15.84
N TYR A 247 12.50 2.98 16.68
CA TYR A 247 12.62 2.84 18.11
C TYR A 247 11.69 3.79 18.85
N LEU A 248 10.76 3.21 19.65
CA LEU A 248 9.84 3.96 20.50
C LEU A 248 10.47 4.27 21.86
N PRO A 249 10.67 5.52 22.25
CA PRO A 249 11.27 5.88 23.53
C PRO A 249 10.28 5.91 24.72
N GLN A 250 9.04 5.42 24.57
CA GLN A 250 7.93 5.62 25.52
C GLN A 250 7.83 4.55 26.64
N PHE A 251 8.89 3.77 26.88
CA PHE A 251 8.90 2.75 27.93
C PHE A 251 9.54 3.25 29.23
N HIS A 252 9.17 4.48 29.64
CA HIS A 252 9.47 5.05 30.93
C HIS A 252 8.44 6.12 31.29
N PRO A 253 8.14 6.34 32.59
CA PRO A 253 7.24 7.40 32.99
C PRO A 253 7.88 8.79 32.81
N PHE A 254 7.07 9.75 32.41
CA PHE A 254 7.44 11.17 32.34
C PHE A 254 6.24 12.06 32.70
N ALA A 255 6.50 13.32 33.01
CA ALA A 255 5.52 14.19 33.69
C ALA A 255 4.21 14.37 32.90
N GLU A 256 4.29 14.47 31.57
CA GLU A 256 3.13 14.64 30.70
C GLU A 256 2.27 13.38 30.64
N ASN A 257 2.87 12.19 30.50
CA ASN A 257 2.14 10.93 30.59
C ASN A 257 1.47 10.73 31.93
N ASP A 258 2.16 11.07 33.01
CA ASP A 258 1.61 11.01 34.36
C ASP A 258 0.37 11.91 34.50
N ALA A 259 0.40 13.11 33.92
CA ALA A 259 -0.72 14.04 33.92
C ALA A 259 -1.89 13.61 33.02
N TRP A 260 -1.62 12.94 31.89
CA TRP A 260 -2.64 12.58 30.93
C TRP A 260 -3.28 11.23 31.22
N TRP A 261 -2.49 10.25 31.63
CA TRP A 261 -2.90 8.84 31.73
C TRP A 261 -2.82 8.26 33.15
N GLY A 262 -2.31 9.01 34.07
CA GLY A 262 -2.12 8.60 35.47
C GLY A 262 -0.66 8.31 35.82
N LYS A 263 -0.33 8.50 37.06
CA LYS A 263 1.05 8.39 37.59
C LYS A 263 1.66 7.01 37.32
N GLY A 264 2.82 6.99 36.73
CA GLY A 264 3.58 5.79 36.39
C GLY A 264 3.19 5.13 35.08
N PHE A 265 2.38 5.81 34.23
CA PHE A 265 2.00 5.29 32.93
C PHE A 265 3.22 5.14 32.01
N THR A 266 3.29 3.99 31.35
CA THR A 266 4.17 3.69 30.19
C THR A 266 3.38 2.88 29.17
N GLU A 267 3.94 2.64 27.98
CA GLU A 267 3.32 1.76 26.97
C GLU A 267 3.04 0.34 27.51
N TRP A 268 3.79 -0.14 28.50
CA TRP A 268 3.50 -1.42 29.17
C TRP A 268 2.10 -1.49 29.76
N THR A 269 1.52 -0.36 30.17
CA THR A 269 0.14 -0.29 30.66
C THR A 269 -0.85 -0.69 29.57
N ASN A 270 -0.62 -0.28 28.31
CA ASN A 270 -1.46 -0.66 27.20
C ASN A 270 -1.22 -2.11 26.80
N VAL A 271 0.04 -2.51 26.64
CA VAL A 271 0.45 -3.88 26.25
C VAL A 271 -0.14 -4.92 27.18
N SER A 272 0.02 -4.75 28.49
CA SER A 272 -0.37 -5.77 29.48
C SER A 272 -1.89 -5.98 29.60
N LYS A 273 -2.72 -4.99 29.22
CA LYS A 273 -4.19 -5.07 29.31
C LYS A 273 -4.85 -5.61 28.03
N ALA A 274 -4.11 -5.75 26.95
CA ALA A 274 -4.65 -6.22 25.68
C ALA A 274 -5.27 -7.61 25.78
N GLN A 275 -6.35 -7.85 25.06
CA GLN A 275 -7.10 -9.10 25.09
C GLN A 275 -7.30 -9.65 23.69
N PRO A 276 -7.32 -10.97 23.51
CA PRO A 276 -7.65 -11.59 22.24
C PRO A 276 -9.06 -11.21 21.79
N GLN A 277 -9.22 -10.94 20.49
CA GLN A 277 -10.48 -10.52 19.89
C GLN A 277 -11.17 -11.63 19.08
N TYR A 278 -10.39 -12.61 18.60
CA TYR A 278 -10.88 -13.77 17.82
C TYR A 278 -10.10 -15.03 18.16
N VAL A 279 -10.61 -16.18 17.76
CA VAL A 279 -9.96 -17.48 17.99
C VAL A 279 -8.62 -17.53 17.24
N GLY A 280 -7.56 -17.81 17.97
CA GLY A 280 -6.18 -17.81 17.47
C GLY A 280 -5.47 -16.46 17.57
N HIS A 281 -6.14 -15.40 17.97
CA HIS A 281 -5.51 -14.11 18.21
C HIS A 281 -4.57 -14.17 19.41
N HIS A 282 -3.31 -13.82 19.22
CA HIS A 282 -2.31 -13.80 20.28
C HIS A 282 -2.23 -12.41 20.91
N GLN A 283 -2.79 -12.24 22.08
CA GLN A 283 -2.69 -11.06 22.94
C GLN A 283 -2.71 -11.51 24.42
N PRO A 284 -2.05 -10.78 25.32
CA PRO A 284 -1.11 -9.69 25.10
C PRO A 284 0.25 -10.18 24.57
N HIS A 285 0.96 -9.34 23.78
CA HIS A 285 2.35 -9.57 23.43
C HIS A 285 3.23 -9.29 24.65
N LEU A 286 3.76 -10.30 25.30
CA LEU A 286 4.54 -10.13 26.53
C LEU A 286 6.04 -10.27 26.27
N PRO A 287 6.88 -9.38 26.83
CA PRO A 287 8.30 -9.38 26.60
C PRO A 287 8.97 -10.66 27.14
N GLY A 288 9.95 -11.14 26.39
CA GLY A 288 10.81 -12.27 26.75
C GLY A 288 11.96 -11.87 27.67
N GLU A 289 13.20 -12.04 27.20
CA GLU A 289 14.45 -11.86 27.99
C GLU A 289 14.60 -10.44 28.55
N LEU A 290 14.21 -9.40 27.78
CA LEU A 290 14.34 -8.00 28.21
C LEU A 290 13.36 -7.63 29.34
N GLY A 291 12.29 -8.41 29.55
CA GLY A 291 11.28 -8.12 30.55
C GLY A 291 10.50 -6.82 30.28
N PHE A 292 9.75 -6.35 31.27
CA PHE A 292 9.08 -5.05 31.29
C PHE A 292 10.07 -3.95 31.68
N TYR A 293 10.98 -3.62 30.80
CA TYR A 293 12.10 -2.72 31.05
C TYR A 293 11.64 -1.25 31.24
N ASP A 294 12.54 -0.48 31.85
CA ASP A 294 12.42 0.97 31.97
C ASP A 294 13.61 1.64 31.28
N LEU A 295 13.35 2.45 30.27
CA LEU A 295 14.37 3.13 29.45
C LEU A 295 15.14 4.23 30.20
N ARG A 296 14.84 4.44 31.48
CA ARG A 296 15.71 5.28 32.33
C ARG A 296 17.00 4.59 32.73
N LEU A 297 17.09 3.28 32.52
CA LEU A 297 18.24 2.46 32.87
C LEU A 297 19.16 2.28 31.67
N PRO A 298 20.42 2.77 31.69
CA PRO A 298 21.35 2.63 30.57
C PRO A 298 21.65 1.17 30.21
N GLU A 299 21.57 0.26 31.19
CA GLU A 299 21.77 -1.18 31.01
C GLU A 299 20.76 -1.78 30.02
N VAL A 300 19.54 -1.27 30.01
CA VAL A 300 18.50 -1.72 29.09
C VAL A 300 18.92 -1.42 27.64
N MET A 301 19.34 -0.20 27.36
CA MET A 301 19.81 0.17 26.01
C MET A 301 21.02 -0.65 25.59
N ARG A 302 21.95 -0.93 26.50
CA ARG A 302 23.10 -1.80 26.18
C ARG A 302 22.66 -3.21 25.82
N GLN A 303 21.73 -3.80 26.58
CA GLN A 303 21.15 -5.12 26.27
C GLN A 303 20.42 -5.13 24.92
N GLN A 304 19.69 -4.05 24.61
CA GLN A 304 19.01 -3.92 23.32
C GLN A 304 20.02 -3.80 22.16
N ILE A 305 21.09 -3.03 22.33
CA ILE A 305 22.18 -2.90 21.32
C ILE A 305 22.89 -4.22 21.10
N ASP A 306 23.27 -4.91 22.18
CA ASP A 306 23.94 -6.21 22.10
C ASP A 306 23.05 -7.23 21.37
N LEU A 307 21.76 -7.21 21.67
CA LEU A 307 20.77 -8.07 21.01
C LEU A 307 20.58 -7.70 19.54
N ALA A 308 20.49 -6.43 19.22
CA ALA A 308 20.36 -5.93 17.85
C ALA A 308 21.53 -6.38 16.99
N HIS A 309 22.76 -6.16 17.47
CA HIS A 309 24.00 -6.55 16.78
C HIS A 309 24.10 -8.07 16.62
N HIS A 310 23.67 -8.83 17.64
CA HIS A 310 23.70 -10.30 17.59
C HIS A 310 22.96 -10.86 16.37
N TYR A 311 21.91 -10.16 15.93
CA TYR A 311 21.05 -10.58 14.82
C TYR A 311 21.13 -9.72 13.56
N GLY A 312 22.10 -8.79 13.48
CA GLY A 312 22.38 -8.01 12.28
C GLY A 312 21.57 -6.71 12.13
N VAL A 313 20.89 -6.28 13.18
CA VAL A 313 20.31 -4.93 13.24
C VAL A 313 21.43 -3.97 13.64
N THR A 314 21.81 -3.06 12.75
CA THR A 314 23.00 -2.21 12.90
C THR A 314 22.68 -0.81 13.39
N GLY A 315 21.42 -0.40 13.38
CA GLY A 315 21.02 0.94 13.75
C GLY A 315 19.62 1.05 14.32
N PHE A 316 19.39 2.13 15.07
CA PHE A 316 18.07 2.52 15.55
C PHE A 316 17.65 3.87 14.98
N CYS A 317 16.38 3.98 14.59
CA CYS A 317 15.75 5.21 14.19
C CYS A 317 14.84 5.69 15.32
N PHE A 318 15.31 6.60 16.17
CA PHE A 318 14.54 7.06 17.31
C PHE A 318 13.41 7.99 16.89
N HIS A 319 12.19 7.75 17.35
CA HIS A 319 11.13 8.73 17.29
C HIS A 319 11.50 9.93 18.15
N HIS A 320 11.56 11.10 17.53
CA HIS A 320 11.88 12.37 18.18
C HIS A 320 10.61 13.22 18.31
N TYR A 321 10.29 13.61 19.52
CA TYR A 321 9.06 14.33 19.85
C TYR A 321 9.36 15.75 20.24
N TRP A 322 9.05 16.71 19.35
CA TRP A 322 9.24 18.14 19.52
C TRP A 322 7.93 18.88 19.32
N PHE A 323 7.58 19.77 20.23
CA PHE A 323 6.32 20.51 20.26
C PHE A 323 6.57 22.00 20.57
N GLY A 324 6.98 22.81 19.58
CA GLY A 324 7.14 24.24 19.70
C GLY A 324 8.06 24.67 20.83
N GLY A 325 9.30 24.19 20.83
CA GLY A 325 10.31 24.48 21.83
C GLY A 325 10.33 23.51 23.02
N LYS A 326 9.46 22.48 23.02
CA LYS A 326 9.43 21.45 24.08
C LYS A 326 9.71 20.07 23.52
N ARG A 327 10.77 19.45 23.99
CA ARG A 327 11.10 18.05 23.70
C ARG A 327 10.48 17.12 24.73
N LEU A 328 9.98 15.97 24.30
CA LEU A 328 9.44 14.92 25.17
C LEU A 328 10.20 13.62 24.93
N MET A 329 10.27 12.76 25.97
CA MET A 329 10.90 11.43 25.92
C MET A 329 12.38 11.47 25.46
N GLU A 330 13.07 12.53 25.77
CA GLU A 330 14.46 12.81 25.35
C GLU A 330 15.49 11.88 25.99
N ARG A 331 15.15 11.23 27.09
CA ARG A 331 16.10 10.54 27.95
C ARG A 331 16.85 9.41 27.25
N PRO A 332 16.24 8.50 26.47
CA PRO A 332 16.99 7.45 25.79
C PRO A 332 18.05 7.99 24.80
N VAL A 333 17.69 9.00 24.01
CA VAL A 333 18.64 9.62 23.07
C VAL A 333 19.74 10.38 23.81
N ASN A 334 19.41 11.10 24.90
CA ASN A 334 20.41 11.81 25.71
C ASN A 334 21.40 10.83 26.38
N GLN A 335 20.92 9.67 26.83
CA GLN A 335 21.78 8.60 27.37
C GLN A 335 22.71 8.05 26.29
N LEU A 336 22.21 7.80 25.08
CA LEU A 336 23.02 7.36 23.95
C LEU A 336 24.14 8.37 23.64
N LEU A 337 23.81 9.66 23.59
CA LEU A 337 24.77 10.73 23.31
C LEU A 337 25.80 10.92 24.42
N ALA A 338 25.46 10.59 25.66
CA ALA A 338 26.34 10.74 26.82
C ALA A 338 27.25 9.53 27.06
N ASP A 339 27.04 8.38 26.41
CA ASP A 339 27.79 7.14 26.63
C ASP A 339 28.30 6.57 25.30
N ASP A 340 29.56 6.78 24.99
CA ASP A 340 30.21 6.28 23.77
C ASP A 340 30.31 4.74 23.74
N SER A 341 30.12 4.06 24.88
CA SER A 341 30.10 2.60 24.95
C SER A 341 28.81 1.99 24.37
N LEU A 342 27.74 2.79 24.21
CA LEU A 342 26.50 2.43 23.53
C LEU A 342 26.70 2.55 22.02
N ASN A 343 27.47 1.62 21.46
CA ASN A 343 27.94 1.67 20.07
C ASN A 343 26.87 1.10 19.12
N ILE A 344 25.99 1.97 18.59
CA ILE A 344 25.03 1.64 17.55
C ILE A 344 24.86 2.82 16.60
N ASP A 345 24.73 2.56 15.31
CA ASP A 345 24.37 3.61 14.34
C ASP A 345 22.95 4.10 14.67
N PHE A 346 22.69 5.41 14.50
CA PHE A 346 21.34 5.91 14.75
C PHE A 346 20.95 7.09 13.87
N CYS A 347 19.67 7.32 13.73
CA CYS A 347 19.09 8.53 13.17
C CYS A 347 17.81 8.92 13.91
N LEU A 348 17.28 10.09 13.60
CA LEU A 348 16.06 10.62 14.19
C LEU A 348 14.92 10.64 13.18
N CYS A 349 13.71 10.33 13.66
CA CYS A 349 12.45 10.52 12.95
C CYS A 349 11.59 11.51 13.74
N TRP A 350 11.43 12.74 13.24
CA TRP A 350 10.55 13.70 13.88
C TRP A 350 9.08 13.31 13.73
N ALA A 351 8.46 12.88 14.83
CA ALA A 351 7.05 12.53 14.91
C ALA A 351 6.22 13.81 15.10
N ASN A 352 6.04 14.56 14.03
CA ASN A 352 5.49 15.92 14.00
C ASN A 352 3.95 15.98 13.91
N GLU A 353 3.25 15.05 14.56
CA GLU A 353 1.79 15.09 14.72
C GLU A 353 1.40 15.69 16.07
N ASN A 354 0.20 16.27 16.13
CA ASN A 354 -0.40 16.64 17.42
C ASN A 354 -0.70 15.39 18.23
N TRP A 355 -0.42 15.39 19.53
CA TRP A 355 -0.93 14.34 20.39
C TRP A 355 -2.35 14.64 20.83
N THR A 356 -3.22 13.68 20.67
CA THR A 356 -4.64 13.73 21.01
C THR A 356 -5.02 12.52 21.85
N ARG A 357 -6.19 12.54 22.51
CA ARG A 357 -6.74 11.38 23.20
C ARG A 357 -7.35 10.32 22.26
N ARG A 358 -6.68 10.05 21.14
CA ARG A 358 -7.11 9.03 20.16
C ARG A 358 -7.34 7.66 20.76
N TRP A 359 -6.57 7.34 21.76
CA TRP A 359 -6.64 6.02 22.42
C TRP A 359 -7.90 5.83 23.26
N ASP A 360 -8.55 6.94 23.69
CA ASP A 360 -9.83 6.93 24.41
C ASP A 360 -11.03 7.17 23.48
N GLY A 361 -10.83 7.23 22.14
CA GLY A 361 -11.87 7.57 21.19
C GLY A 361 -12.23 9.06 21.14
N ALA A 362 -11.46 9.93 21.82
CA ALA A 362 -11.62 11.38 21.81
C ALA A 362 -10.58 12.06 20.92
N ASP A 363 -10.66 11.82 19.60
CA ASP A 363 -9.72 12.34 18.58
C ASP A 363 -9.59 13.87 18.56
N HIS A 364 -10.52 14.59 19.18
CA HIS A 364 -10.56 16.05 19.19
C HIS A 364 -9.94 16.70 20.43
N ASP A 365 -9.59 15.93 21.47
CA ASP A 365 -8.90 16.44 22.65
C ASP A 365 -7.39 16.46 22.40
N VAL A 366 -6.89 17.63 21.97
CA VAL A 366 -5.45 17.86 21.77
C VAL A 366 -4.76 17.98 23.12
N LEU A 367 -3.90 17.02 23.43
CA LEU A 367 -3.08 17.01 24.66
C LEU A 367 -1.90 18.01 24.53
N ILE A 368 -1.21 17.94 23.39
CA ILE A 368 -0.16 18.88 23.04
C ILE A 368 -0.14 19.09 21.52
N ALA A 369 -0.10 20.35 21.08
CA ALA A 369 -0.14 20.73 19.66
C ALA A 369 1.24 21.08 19.12
N GLN A 370 1.47 20.75 17.85
CA GLN A 370 2.59 21.28 17.07
C GLN A 370 2.41 22.77 16.84
N LYS A 371 3.53 23.50 16.89
CA LYS A 371 3.56 24.96 16.62
C LYS A 371 4.66 25.20 15.60
N HIS A 372 4.29 25.18 14.35
CA HIS A 372 5.26 25.40 13.27
C HIS A 372 5.46 26.88 13.00
N SER A 373 6.70 27.35 13.06
CA SER A 373 7.14 28.68 12.65
C SER A 373 8.60 28.65 12.20
N ALA A 374 9.09 29.75 11.61
CA ALA A 374 10.49 29.81 11.22
C ALA A 374 11.44 29.76 12.43
N GLU A 375 11.02 30.34 13.55
CA GLU A 375 11.76 30.32 14.83
C GLU A 375 11.76 28.92 15.44
N ASP A 376 10.63 28.19 15.33
CA ASP A 376 10.54 26.81 15.82
C ASP A 376 11.39 25.86 14.97
N ASP A 377 11.45 26.05 13.64
CA ASP A 377 12.36 25.31 12.77
C ASP A 377 13.82 25.46 13.19
N ILE A 378 14.22 26.68 13.59
CA ILE A 378 15.56 26.96 14.08
C ILE A 378 15.81 26.28 15.43
N ALA A 379 14.87 26.43 16.37
CA ALA A 379 15.00 25.83 17.69
C ALA A 379 15.00 24.29 17.64
N PHE A 380 14.20 23.70 16.75
CA PHE A 380 14.21 22.25 16.49
C PHE A 380 15.58 21.79 15.98
N PHE A 381 16.15 22.52 15.00
CA PHE A 381 17.47 22.14 14.46
C PHE A 381 18.56 22.25 15.53
N ASP A 382 18.52 23.30 16.35
CA ASP A 382 19.50 23.50 17.44
C ASP A 382 19.39 22.39 18.50
N ASP A 383 18.18 21.90 18.79
CA ASP A 383 17.95 20.78 19.73
C ASP A 383 18.55 19.47 19.20
N ILE A 384 18.40 19.17 17.90
CA ILE A 384 18.92 17.93 17.32
C ILE A 384 20.41 18.02 16.91
N LEU A 385 21.01 19.21 16.86
CA LEU A 385 22.38 19.41 16.37
C LEU A 385 23.44 18.57 17.12
N PRO A 386 23.37 18.36 18.45
CA PRO A 386 24.30 17.46 19.14
C PRO A 386 24.22 16.02 18.59
N ALA A 387 23.03 15.53 18.27
CA ALA A 387 22.84 14.21 17.67
C ALA A 387 23.42 14.17 16.24
N LEU A 388 23.16 15.19 15.42
CA LEU A 388 23.67 15.27 14.04
C LEU A 388 25.21 15.30 13.94
N ARG A 389 25.90 15.67 15.03
CA ARG A 389 27.36 15.71 15.12
C ARG A 389 27.98 14.44 15.72
N ASP A 390 27.17 13.55 16.26
CA ASP A 390 27.66 12.30 16.83
C ASP A 390 28.23 11.41 15.72
N PRO A 391 29.41 10.80 15.89
CA PRO A 391 30.02 9.97 14.87
C PRO A 391 29.22 8.71 14.51
N ARG A 392 28.30 8.27 15.38
CA ARG A 392 27.39 7.14 15.16
C ARG A 392 26.13 7.54 14.36
N TYR A 393 25.95 8.86 14.11
CA TYR A 393 24.76 9.32 13.38
C TYR A 393 24.83 8.90 11.92
N ILE A 394 23.75 8.29 11.41
CA ILE A 394 23.68 7.82 10.02
C ILE A 394 23.76 9.00 9.06
N CYS A 395 24.66 8.89 8.08
CA CYS A 395 24.89 9.89 7.05
C CYS A 395 24.81 9.28 5.65
N ILE A 396 24.34 10.07 4.67
CA ILE A 396 24.39 9.78 3.22
C ILE A 396 25.22 10.89 2.55
N ASP A 397 26.21 10.52 1.76
CA ASP A 397 27.18 11.48 1.18
C ASP A 397 27.74 12.43 2.27
N SER A 398 28.06 11.91 3.47
CA SER A 398 28.48 12.65 4.67
C SER A 398 27.46 13.61 5.27
N LYS A 399 26.22 13.68 4.76
CA LYS A 399 25.14 14.53 5.28
C LYS A 399 24.30 13.74 6.28
N PRO A 400 24.05 14.26 7.48
CA PRO A 400 23.19 13.62 8.46
C PRO A 400 21.78 13.33 7.91
N PHE A 401 21.27 12.15 8.21
CA PHE A 401 20.01 11.58 7.71
C PHE A 401 18.87 11.90 8.68
N LEU A 402 17.92 12.73 8.28
CA LEU A 402 16.78 13.12 9.13
C LEU A 402 15.46 12.74 8.47
N ILE A 403 14.64 11.95 9.18
CA ILE A 403 13.28 11.61 8.75
C ILE A 403 12.28 12.60 9.34
N VAL A 404 11.32 13.03 8.53
CA VAL A 404 10.11 13.74 8.97
C VAL A 404 8.90 12.87 8.69
N TYR A 405 8.12 12.58 9.75
CA TYR A 405 7.00 11.64 9.68
C TYR A 405 5.83 12.17 8.84
N ARG A 406 5.45 13.44 9.00
CA ARG A 406 4.33 14.08 8.29
C ARG A 406 4.75 15.40 7.65
N VAL A 407 5.46 15.32 6.53
CA VAL A 407 5.94 16.51 5.80
C VAL A 407 4.80 17.44 5.39
N ALA A 408 3.66 16.89 5.01
CA ALA A 408 2.47 17.66 4.60
C ALA A 408 1.84 18.51 5.72
N LEU A 409 2.21 18.28 7.00
CA LEU A 409 1.76 19.11 8.12
C LEU A 409 2.61 20.38 8.29
N LEU A 410 3.77 20.46 7.67
CA LEU A 410 4.60 21.67 7.66
C LEU A 410 3.92 22.75 6.81
N PRO A 411 3.72 23.98 7.31
CA PRO A 411 3.06 25.05 6.55
C PRO A 411 3.75 25.39 5.23
N ASP A 412 5.08 25.36 5.21
CA ASP A 412 5.94 25.48 4.03
C ASP A 412 7.16 24.58 4.20
N ALA A 413 7.00 23.32 3.78
CA ALA A 413 8.05 22.30 3.90
C ALA A 413 9.33 22.67 3.13
N THR A 414 9.19 23.33 1.97
CA THR A 414 10.35 23.77 1.16
C THR A 414 11.15 24.84 1.89
N ALA A 415 10.50 25.82 2.49
CA ALA A 415 11.16 26.85 3.28
C ALA A 415 11.82 26.26 4.55
N THR A 416 11.15 25.33 5.23
CA THR A 416 11.70 24.61 6.40
C THR A 416 12.94 23.81 6.00
N ALA A 417 12.89 23.03 4.93
CA ALA A 417 14.04 22.27 4.42
C ALA A 417 15.22 23.17 4.06
N ALA A 418 14.94 24.32 3.43
CA ALA A 418 15.98 25.31 3.08
C ALA A 418 16.61 25.92 4.34
N ARG A 419 15.80 26.25 5.38
CA ARG A 419 16.30 26.78 6.67
C ARG A 419 17.24 25.76 7.34
N TRP A 420 16.81 24.50 7.48
CA TRP A 420 17.63 23.47 8.12
C TRP A 420 18.93 23.19 7.37
N ARG A 421 18.92 23.15 6.03
CA ARG A 421 20.15 23.00 5.26
C ARG A 421 21.10 24.17 5.43
N LYS A 422 20.57 25.40 5.49
CA LYS A 422 21.36 26.60 5.78
C LYS A 422 21.99 26.53 7.17
N GLN A 423 21.22 26.13 8.19
CA GLN A 423 21.74 25.96 9.56
C GLN A 423 22.79 24.86 9.62
N ALA A 424 22.58 23.72 8.93
CA ALA A 424 23.55 22.65 8.87
C ALA A 424 24.92 23.15 8.34
N LEU A 425 24.92 23.91 7.25
CA LEU A 425 26.12 24.51 6.69
C LEU A 425 26.76 25.53 7.67
N GLN A 426 25.97 26.36 8.33
CA GLN A 426 26.44 27.30 9.34
C GLN A 426 27.04 26.61 10.57
N ALA A 427 26.51 25.43 10.93
CA ALA A 427 27.02 24.60 12.01
C ALA A 427 28.27 23.76 11.62
N GLY A 428 28.76 23.89 10.39
CA GLY A 428 29.94 23.18 9.89
C GLY A 428 29.65 21.77 9.40
N LEU A 429 28.38 21.36 9.24
CA LEU A 429 27.99 20.12 8.61
C LEU A 429 28.02 20.26 7.08
N PRO A 430 28.28 19.18 6.30
CA PRO A 430 28.32 19.26 4.83
C PRO A 430 26.94 19.45 4.17
N GLY A 431 25.90 19.53 4.95
CA GLY A 431 24.50 19.66 4.56
C GLY A 431 23.59 18.80 5.44
N LEU A 432 22.38 18.54 4.96
CA LEU A 432 21.40 17.68 5.62
C LEU A 432 20.66 16.86 4.57
N TYR A 433 20.58 15.55 4.77
CA TYR A 433 19.83 14.62 3.93
C TYR A 433 18.45 14.41 4.52
N LEU A 434 17.42 14.97 3.86
CA LEU A 434 16.05 15.01 4.35
C LEU A 434 15.21 13.89 3.73
N VAL A 435 14.53 13.14 4.56
CA VAL A 435 13.73 11.98 4.15
C VAL A 435 12.28 12.13 4.62
N ALA A 436 11.33 11.98 3.72
CA ALA A 436 9.91 12.02 4.03
C ALA A 436 9.38 10.59 4.29
N ALA A 437 8.75 10.35 5.43
CA ALA A 437 8.07 9.09 5.65
C ALA A 437 6.83 8.99 4.76
N ARG A 438 6.67 7.85 4.09
CA ARG A 438 5.52 7.57 3.20
C ARG A 438 4.29 7.21 4.01
N THR A 439 3.75 8.20 4.69
CA THR A 439 2.49 8.14 5.42
C THR A 439 1.41 8.89 4.65
N HIS A 440 0.15 8.47 4.77
CA HIS A 440 -1.00 9.11 4.11
C HIS A 440 -0.74 9.34 2.60
N ASP A 441 -0.74 10.61 2.14
CA ASP A 441 -0.67 10.97 0.72
C ASP A 441 0.76 11.28 0.23
N MET A 442 1.80 11.00 1.03
CA MET A 442 3.19 11.26 0.65
C MET A 442 3.67 10.28 -0.43
N ILE A 443 3.80 10.76 -1.67
CA ILE A 443 4.24 9.97 -2.83
C ILE A 443 5.60 10.43 -3.32
N ASP A 444 5.80 11.73 -3.53
CA ASP A 444 7.02 12.36 -4.06
C ASP A 444 7.58 13.39 -3.08
N PRO A 445 8.82 13.25 -2.59
CA PRO A 445 9.42 14.15 -1.61
C PRO A 445 9.94 15.45 -2.24
N ARG A 446 10.22 15.46 -3.54
CA ARG A 446 10.92 16.54 -4.25
C ARG A 446 10.17 17.88 -4.26
N PRO A 447 8.83 17.93 -4.43
CA PRO A 447 8.07 19.19 -4.31
C PRO A 447 8.17 19.86 -2.94
N TYR A 448 8.52 19.07 -1.91
CA TYR A 448 8.69 19.55 -0.54
C TYR A 448 10.15 19.90 -0.20
N GLY A 449 11.06 19.79 -1.17
CA GLY A 449 12.48 20.03 -0.97
C GLY A 449 13.22 18.90 -0.23
N PHE A 450 12.68 17.68 -0.20
CA PHE A 450 13.27 16.50 0.43
C PHE A 450 14.02 15.64 -0.60
N ASP A 451 15.04 14.91 -0.15
CA ASP A 451 15.94 14.14 -1.01
C ASP A 451 15.39 12.74 -1.32
N ALA A 452 14.71 12.11 -0.36
CA ALA A 452 14.28 10.73 -0.43
C ALA A 452 12.97 10.48 0.32
N THR A 453 12.44 9.27 0.18
CA THR A 453 11.34 8.76 1.02
C THR A 453 11.77 7.51 1.77
N VAL A 454 11.11 7.22 2.89
CA VAL A 454 11.14 5.92 3.58
C VAL A 454 9.73 5.36 3.67
N GLU A 455 9.55 4.11 3.29
CA GLU A 455 8.28 3.41 3.47
C GLU A 455 7.92 3.32 4.96
N PHE A 456 6.64 3.40 5.28
CA PHE A 456 6.17 3.32 6.66
C PHE A 456 4.92 2.43 6.75
N PRO A 457 5.07 1.08 6.65
CA PRO A 457 3.95 0.17 6.81
C PRO A 457 3.32 0.31 8.21
N PRO A 458 1.97 0.14 8.34
CA PRO A 458 1.04 -0.34 7.30
C PRO A 458 0.41 0.75 6.42
N HIS A 459 0.98 1.93 6.31
CA HIS A 459 0.44 3.01 5.48
C HIS A 459 0.50 2.72 3.97
N GLN A 460 -0.39 3.38 3.20
CA GLN A 460 -0.40 3.50 1.73
C GLN A 460 -0.71 2.24 0.90
N VAL A 461 -0.73 1.05 1.48
CA VAL A 461 -1.05 -0.18 0.74
C VAL A 461 -2.39 -0.72 1.22
N PRO A 462 -3.37 -0.92 0.33
CA PRO A 462 -4.65 -1.49 0.72
C PRO A 462 -4.48 -2.95 1.13
N ALA A 463 -4.90 -3.26 2.36
CA ALA A 463 -4.89 -4.60 2.90
C ALA A 463 -6.24 -5.30 2.67
N ASN A 464 -6.20 -6.62 2.46
CA ASN A 464 -7.40 -7.43 2.29
C ASN A 464 -8.08 -7.66 3.63
N ASP A 465 -9.30 -7.13 3.80
CA ASP A 465 -10.11 -7.28 5.02
C ASP A 465 -10.68 -8.70 5.10
N ILE A 466 -10.21 -9.47 6.08
CA ILE A 466 -10.62 -10.85 6.36
C ILE A 466 -11.42 -10.97 7.66
N THR A 467 -11.89 -9.88 8.24
CA THR A 467 -12.65 -9.86 9.50
C THR A 467 -13.81 -10.84 9.49
N HIS A 468 -14.52 -10.92 8.36
CA HIS A 468 -15.66 -11.82 8.16
C HIS A 468 -15.29 -13.32 8.18
N LYS A 469 -14.02 -13.66 8.00
CA LYS A 469 -13.51 -15.05 8.02
C LYS A 469 -13.09 -15.51 9.41
N LYS A 470 -13.08 -14.60 10.40
CA LYS A 470 -12.57 -14.89 11.73
C LYS A 470 -13.69 -15.15 12.74
N ALA A 471 -13.48 -16.12 13.62
CA ALA A 471 -14.37 -16.41 14.74
C ALA A 471 -14.12 -15.38 15.85
N ILE A 472 -14.87 -14.27 15.81
CA ILE A 472 -14.73 -13.16 16.77
C ILE A 472 -15.23 -13.61 18.15
N VAL A 473 -14.40 -13.50 19.19
CA VAL A 473 -14.71 -13.84 20.59
C VAL A 473 -15.32 -12.65 21.32
N ASN A 474 -14.79 -11.44 21.07
CA ASN A 474 -15.34 -10.23 21.67
C ASN A 474 -16.57 -9.75 20.89
N PRO A 475 -17.80 -9.81 21.47
CA PRO A 475 -19.00 -9.36 20.77
C PRO A 475 -19.00 -7.85 20.45
N GLY A 476 -18.20 -7.07 21.17
CA GLY A 476 -18.03 -5.63 20.98
C GLY A 476 -16.90 -5.25 20.04
N PHE A 477 -16.29 -6.22 19.30
CA PHE A 477 -15.22 -5.91 18.37
C PHE A 477 -15.72 -5.11 17.17
N GLU A 478 -15.19 -3.90 17.01
CA GLU A 478 -15.44 -2.95 15.93
C GLU A 478 -14.19 -2.72 15.08
N GLY A 479 -13.09 -3.43 15.39
CA GLY A 479 -11.82 -3.35 14.66
C GLY A 479 -11.87 -4.07 13.31
N LYS A 480 -10.71 -4.14 12.67
CA LYS A 480 -10.55 -4.82 11.38
C LYS A 480 -9.37 -5.79 11.43
N ILE A 481 -9.54 -6.91 10.75
CA ILE A 481 -8.52 -7.95 10.63
C ILE A 481 -8.14 -8.05 9.16
N TYR A 482 -6.86 -7.92 8.87
CA TYR A 482 -6.29 -7.93 7.53
C TYR A 482 -5.38 -9.13 7.32
N ASP A 483 -5.25 -9.56 6.07
CA ASP A 483 -4.34 -10.62 5.65
C ASP A 483 -2.90 -10.09 5.55
N PHE A 484 -2.02 -10.52 6.46
CA PHE A 484 -0.63 -10.08 6.49
C PHE A 484 0.16 -10.54 5.27
N LYS A 485 -0.08 -11.77 4.78
CA LYS A 485 0.64 -12.28 3.62
C LYS A 485 0.29 -11.50 2.35
N ASP A 486 -1.00 -11.27 2.09
CA ASP A 486 -1.42 -10.44 0.95
C ASP A 486 -0.83 -9.02 1.02
N PHE A 487 -0.81 -8.45 2.23
CA PHE A 487 -0.22 -7.13 2.45
C PHE A 487 1.29 -7.12 2.19
N SER A 488 2.04 -8.07 2.77
CA SER A 488 3.50 -8.17 2.62
C SER A 488 3.90 -8.42 1.17
N ASP A 489 3.16 -9.26 0.44
CA ASP A 489 3.35 -9.54 -0.98
C ASP A 489 3.15 -8.27 -1.85
N LYS A 490 2.18 -7.43 -1.50
CA LYS A 490 1.93 -6.15 -2.18
C LYS A 490 3.03 -5.13 -1.87
N PHE A 491 3.41 -5.02 -0.61
CA PHE A 491 4.44 -4.08 -0.15
C PHE A 491 5.85 -4.45 -0.66
N GLY A 492 6.14 -5.75 -0.74
CA GLY A 492 7.41 -6.29 -1.23
C GLY A 492 7.65 -6.09 -2.73
N ARG A 493 6.66 -5.58 -3.49
CA ARG A 493 6.81 -5.32 -4.92
C ARG A 493 7.70 -4.12 -5.18
N LEU A 494 8.43 -4.18 -6.30
CA LEU A 494 9.19 -3.03 -6.76
C LEU A 494 8.26 -1.92 -7.22
N VAL A 495 8.42 -0.74 -6.63
CA VAL A 495 7.88 0.52 -7.16
C VAL A 495 9.08 1.34 -7.60
N GLU A 496 9.27 1.50 -8.90
CA GLU A 496 10.34 2.36 -9.43
C GLU A 496 10.00 3.82 -9.17
N THR A 497 10.96 4.53 -8.59
CA THR A 497 10.85 5.96 -8.30
C THR A 497 12.03 6.70 -8.92
N ARG A 498 11.85 7.99 -9.23
CA ARG A 498 12.95 8.85 -9.72
C ARG A 498 13.79 9.45 -8.56
N PHE A 499 13.65 8.92 -7.36
CA PHE A 499 14.33 9.31 -6.14
C PHE A 499 14.55 8.06 -5.28
N THR A 500 15.45 8.14 -4.33
CA THR A 500 15.70 7.03 -3.40
C THR A 500 14.48 6.81 -2.50
N ASN A 501 13.93 5.59 -2.53
CA ASN A 501 12.85 5.14 -1.66
C ASN A 501 13.38 4.02 -0.76
N TYR A 502 13.68 4.34 0.49
CA TYR A 502 14.15 3.37 1.47
C TYR A 502 13.06 2.37 1.81
N LYS A 503 13.38 1.09 1.68
CA LYS A 503 12.46 0.01 1.98
C LYS A 503 12.27 -0.15 3.47
N THR A 504 11.03 -0.49 3.87
CA THR A 504 10.71 -0.85 5.25
C THR A 504 9.89 -2.14 5.26
N VAL A 505 10.20 -3.01 6.19
CA VAL A 505 9.42 -4.21 6.51
C VAL A 505 8.86 -4.09 7.93
N MET A 506 7.83 -4.84 8.25
CA MET A 506 7.35 -4.97 9.63
C MET A 506 7.21 -6.45 10.01
N PRO A 507 7.58 -6.86 11.24
CA PRO A 507 7.44 -8.25 11.68
C PRO A 507 5.98 -8.66 11.81
N SER A 508 5.15 -7.77 12.34
CA SER A 508 3.71 -7.92 12.56
C SER A 508 3.08 -6.55 12.78
N TRP A 509 1.75 -6.51 12.88
CA TRP A 509 1.01 -5.32 13.29
C TRP A 509 -0.29 -5.70 13.97
N ASP A 510 -0.47 -5.23 15.20
CA ASP A 510 -1.67 -5.44 15.99
C ASP A 510 -1.78 -4.34 17.06
N ASN A 511 -2.55 -3.30 16.76
CA ASN A 511 -2.69 -2.16 17.69
C ASN A 511 -3.89 -2.29 18.65
N GLU A 512 -4.34 -3.52 18.91
CA GLU A 512 -5.41 -3.81 19.88
C GLU A 512 -5.08 -3.26 21.28
N ALA A 513 -3.82 -3.30 21.70
CA ALA A 513 -3.37 -2.76 22.98
C ALA A 513 -3.64 -1.25 23.13
N ARG A 514 -3.52 -0.48 22.05
CA ARG A 514 -3.83 0.96 22.02
C ARG A 514 -5.31 1.25 21.76
N LYS A 515 -6.02 0.34 21.08
CA LYS A 515 -7.42 0.51 20.65
C LYS A 515 -8.27 -0.70 21.01
N PRO A 516 -8.53 -0.95 22.30
CA PRO A 516 -9.24 -2.14 22.74
C PRO A 516 -10.59 -2.33 22.04
N GLY A 517 -10.76 -3.47 21.35
CA GLY A 517 -11.96 -3.80 20.57
C GLY A 517 -12.12 -3.03 19.25
N LYS A 518 -11.18 -2.12 18.92
CA LYS A 518 -11.19 -1.30 17.69
C LYS A 518 -9.86 -1.34 16.95
N GLY A 519 -9.03 -2.33 17.25
CA GLY A 519 -7.71 -2.49 16.66
C GLY A 519 -7.76 -2.79 15.17
N PHE A 520 -6.66 -2.43 14.48
CA PHE A 520 -6.32 -2.92 13.16
C PHE A 520 -5.27 -4.01 13.33
N ILE A 521 -5.63 -5.23 12.96
CA ILE A 521 -4.85 -6.44 13.24
C ILE A 521 -4.48 -7.09 11.91
N PHE A 522 -3.21 -7.41 11.72
CA PHE A 522 -2.75 -8.17 10.57
C PHE A 522 -2.52 -9.62 10.98
N ASP A 523 -3.46 -10.48 10.61
CA ASP A 523 -3.43 -11.91 10.91
C ASP A 523 -2.51 -12.68 9.96
N GLY A 524 -1.85 -13.73 10.44
CA GLY A 524 -0.89 -14.53 9.68
C GLY A 524 0.49 -13.89 9.57
N ALA A 525 0.84 -12.98 10.48
CA ALA A 525 2.18 -12.44 10.63
C ALA A 525 3.10 -13.50 11.24
N GLU A 526 3.64 -14.37 10.39
CA GLU A 526 4.56 -15.43 10.76
C GLU A 526 6.00 -15.08 10.38
N PRO A 527 7.03 -15.58 11.12
CA PRO A 527 8.44 -15.31 10.83
C PRO A 527 8.87 -15.67 9.42
N ASP A 528 8.30 -16.73 8.82
CA ASP A 528 8.60 -17.14 7.44
C ASP A 528 8.04 -16.15 6.40
N VAL A 529 6.84 -15.59 6.64
CA VAL A 529 6.24 -14.58 5.76
C VAL A 529 7.05 -13.28 5.86
N TYR A 530 7.45 -12.90 7.07
CA TYR A 530 8.34 -11.78 7.30
C TYR A 530 9.69 -11.97 6.59
N ALA A 531 10.30 -13.17 6.68
CA ALA A 531 11.56 -13.48 6.02
C ALA A 531 11.48 -13.37 4.48
N GLN A 532 10.36 -13.78 3.88
CA GLN A 532 10.13 -13.63 2.44
C GLN A 532 10.06 -12.15 2.05
N TRP A 533 9.33 -11.35 2.81
CA TRP A 533 9.25 -9.90 2.58
C TRP A 533 10.61 -9.22 2.77
N LEU A 534 11.32 -9.52 3.88
CA LEU A 534 12.65 -9.01 4.15
C LEU A 534 13.65 -9.38 3.04
N THR A 535 13.60 -10.63 2.56
CA THR A 535 14.44 -11.10 1.43
C THR A 535 14.22 -10.21 0.19
N SER A 536 12.97 -9.93 -0.15
CA SER A 536 12.64 -9.06 -1.29
C SER A 536 13.13 -7.64 -1.07
N ALA A 537 12.93 -7.09 0.13
CA ALA A 537 13.36 -5.76 0.50
C ALA A 537 14.89 -5.60 0.49
N VAL A 538 15.65 -6.59 1.01
CA VAL A 538 17.12 -6.59 0.96
C VAL A 538 17.62 -6.55 -0.48
N LYS A 539 17.09 -7.42 -1.35
CA LYS A 539 17.47 -7.46 -2.78
C LYS A 539 17.20 -6.13 -3.50
N LEU A 540 16.11 -5.46 -3.17
CA LEU A 540 15.78 -4.14 -3.71
C LEU A 540 16.76 -3.08 -3.20
N THR A 541 17.05 -3.09 -1.90
CA THR A 541 17.95 -2.14 -1.25
C THR A 541 19.41 -2.29 -1.70
N GLN A 542 19.87 -3.52 -2.01
CA GLN A 542 21.22 -3.76 -2.54
C GLN A 542 21.55 -3.03 -3.85
N ARG A 543 20.51 -2.57 -4.59
CA ARG A 543 20.69 -1.79 -5.83
C ARG A 543 21.05 -0.34 -5.61
N ASN A 544 20.79 0.17 -4.40
CA ASN A 544 21.18 1.52 -4.04
C ASN A 544 22.71 1.63 -3.98
N LYS A 545 23.20 2.86 -3.97
CA LYS A 545 24.62 3.13 -3.68
C LYS A 545 24.99 2.54 -2.31
N PRO A 546 26.24 2.20 -2.08
CA PRO A 546 26.67 1.55 -0.84
C PRO A 546 26.23 2.27 0.44
N ASP A 547 26.33 3.59 0.49
CA ASP A 547 25.91 4.41 1.65
C ASP A 547 24.38 4.56 1.77
N GLU A 548 23.64 4.36 0.68
CA GLU A 548 22.16 4.33 0.65
C GLU A 548 21.58 2.92 0.88
N ARG A 549 22.38 1.91 1.19
CA ARG A 549 21.91 0.54 1.46
C ARG A 549 21.36 0.40 2.88
N LEU A 550 20.43 1.27 3.21
CA LEU A 550 19.65 1.25 4.46
C LEU A 550 18.29 0.58 4.22
N LEU A 551 17.95 -0.38 5.08
CA LEU A 551 16.63 -1.02 5.11
C LEU A 551 16.05 -0.83 6.50
N PHE A 552 14.81 -0.35 6.56
CA PHE A 552 14.15 -0.06 7.83
C PHE A 552 13.26 -1.22 8.28
N VAL A 553 13.07 -1.35 9.60
CA VAL A 553 12.11 -2.28 10.20
C VAL A 553 11.19 -1.49 11.12
N ASN A 554 9.90 -1.62 10.93
CA ASN A 554 8.89 -1.05 11.83
C ASN A 554 8.29 -2.19 12.70
N ALA A 555 8.83 -2.43 13.93
CA ALA A 555 9.82 -1.65 14.63
C ALA A 555 10.73 -2.55 15.49
N TRP A 556 11.64 -1.92 16.24
CA TRP A 556 12.37 -2.61 17.30
C TRP A 556 11.43 -2.99 18.45
N ASN A 557 10.66 -2.00 18.95
CA ASN A 557 9.91 -2.11 20.20
C ASN A 557 8.53 -1.43 20.21
N GLU A 558 7.79 -1.43 19.11
CA GLU A 558 6.39 -0.96 19.09
C GLU A 558 5.41 -2.04 19.62
N TRP A 559 5.61 -2.41 20.89
CA TRP A 559 4.85 -3.48 21.57
C TRP A 559 3.34 -3.27 21.56
N ALA A 560 2.89 -2.02 21.77
CA ALA A 560 1.46 -1.72 21.81
C ALA A 560 0.81 -1.64 20.41
N GLU A 561 1.62 -1.71 19.35
CA GLU A 561 1.19 -1.90 17.97
C GLU A 561 1.47 -3.33 17.47
N GLY A 562 1.94 -4.22 18.35
CA GLY A 562 2.30 -5.59 18.02
C GLY A 562 3.43 -5.67 16.98
N ALA A 563 4.16 -4.59 16.75
CA ALA A 563 5.23 -4.48 15.77
C ALA A 563 6.58 -4.40 16.50
N HIS A 564 7.16 -5.53 16.84
CA HIS A 564 8.41 -5.58 17.59
C HIS A 564 9.35 -6.69 17.11
N LEU A 565 10.63 -6.39 17.01
CA LEU A 565 11.71 -7.38 16.82
C LEU A 565 12.21 -7.93 18.16
N GLU A 566 12.06 -7.19 19.24
CA GLU A 566 12.39 -7.67 20.57
C GLU A 566 11.71 -9.01 20.87
N PRO A 567 12.43 -9.97 21.48
CA PRO A 567 11.89 -11.33 21.69
C PRO A 567 10.75 -11.34 22.70
N ASP A 568 9.69 -12.06 22.35
CA ASP A 568 8.50 -12.25 23.18
C ASP A 568 8.46 -13.64 23.84
N ARG A 569 7.45 -13.86 24.69
CA ARG A 569 7.23 -15.16 25.35
C ARG A 569 6.57 -16.20 24.46
N HIS A 570 6.05 -15.80 23.29
CA HIS A 570 5.35 -16.70 22.39
C HIS A 570 6.28 -17.30 21.33
N LEU A 571 6.92 -16.45 20.56
CA LEU A 571 7.80 -16.84 19.46
C LEU A 571 9.29 -16.81 19.83
N GLY A 572 9.64 -16.20 20.98
CA GLY A 572 11.02 -16.02 21.37
C GLY A 572 11.78 -15.14 20.39
N TYR A 573 12.85 -15.65 19.85
CA TYR A 573 13.75 -14.94 18.91
C TYR A 573 13.43 -15.18 17.44
N ALA A 574 12.25 -15.70 17.10
CA ALA A 574 11.95 -16.17 15.74
C ALA A 574 12.12 -15.09 14.67
N TYR A 575 11.65 -13.86 14.90
CA TYR A 575 11.81 -12.75 13.95
C TYR A 575 13.27 -12.28 13.84
N LEU A 576 14.01 -12.27 14.93
CA LEU A 576 15.44 -11.97 14.93
C LEU A 576 16.24 -13.05 14.19
N HIS A 577 15.92 -14.35 14.40
CA HIS A 577 16.49 -15.46 13.63
C HIS A 577 16.19 -15.33 12.14
N ALA A 578 14.95 -15.00 11.78
CA ALA A 578 14.53 -14.77 10.40
C ALA A 578 15.36 -13.65 9.77
N THR A 579 15.57 -12.54 10.51
CA THR A 579 16.40 -11.41 10.07
C THR A 579 17.85 -11.84 9.83
N ALA A 580 18.48 -12.49 10.80
CA ALA A 580 19.87 -12.93 10.68
C ALA A 580 20.07 -13.97 9.54
N ASN A 581 19.12 -14.90 9.38
CA ASN A 581 19.19 -15.89 8.32
C ASN A 581 19.08 -15.27 6.93
N VAL A 582 18.18 -14.31 6.73
CA VAL A 582 18.05 -13.58 5.46
C VAL A 582 19.34 -12.81 5.16
N LEU A 583 19.89 -12.10 6.14
CA LEU A 583 21.14 -11.35 5.97
C LEU A 583 22.32 -12.28 5.66
N ARG A 584 22.46 -13.39 6.38
CA ARG A 584 23.52 -14.40 6.16
C ARG A 584 23.44 -14.98 4.76
N ASN A 585 22.22 -15.37 4.32
CA ASN A 585 22.00 -15.97 3.01
C ASN A 585 22.24 -15.00 1.85
N LEU A 586 22.16 -13.69 2.09
CA LEU A 586 22.34 -12.65 1.07
C LEU A 586 23.65 -11.86 1.21
N ALA A 587 24.45 -12.12 2.25
CA ALA A 587 25.71 -11.40 2.51
C ALA A 587 26.74 -11.53 1.38
N GLU A 588 26.76 -12.65 0.68
CA GLU A 588 27.70 -12.93 -0.42
C GLU A 588 27.22 -12.34 -1.77
N TYR A 589 26.15 -11.54 -1.77
CA TYR A 589 25.40 -11.21 -2.96
C TYR A 589 25.53 -9.75 -3.40
N ASP A 590 26.41 -9.48 -4.37
CA ASP A 590 26.35 -8.26 -5.19
C ASP A 590 25.51 -8.54 -6.47
N VAL A 591 24.23 -8.24 -6.38
CA VAL A 591 23.22 -8.52 -7.42
C VAL A 591 23.55 -7.88 -8.79
N ALA A 592 24.29 -6.77 -8.82
CA ALA A 592 24.69 -6.13 -10.08
C ALA A 592 25.88 -6.85 -10.73
N ARG A 593 26.77 -7.40 -9.91
CA ARG A 593 27.98 -8.11 -10.34
C ARG A 593 27.65 -9.42 -11.02
N ASP A 594 26.64 -10.13 -10.54
CA ASP A 594 26.29 -11.49 -10.99
C ASP A 594 25.90 -11.58 -12.46
N VAL A 595 24.99 -10.70 -12.95
CA VAL A 595 24.56 -10.74 -14.35
C VAL A 595 25.71 -10.45 -15.30
N THR A 596 26.54 -9.45 -14.96
CA THR A 596 27.71 -9.09 -15.78
C THR A 596 28.73 -10.23 -15.82
N GLU A 597 28.98 -10.88 -14.67
CA GLU A 597 29.93 -11.96 -14.57
C GLU A 597 29.42 -13.23 -15.25
N ILE A 598 28.16 -13.58 -15.04
CA ILE A 598 27.52 -14.73 -15.70
C ILE A 598 27.47 -14.54 -17.22
N ASN A 599 27.21 -13.32 -17.69
CA ASN A 599 27.13 -13.01 -19.12
C ASN A 599 28.49 -13.02 -19.85
N ARG A 600 29.62 -12.92 -19.13
CA ARG A 600 30.96 -12.96 -19.77
C ARG A 600 31.24 -14.22 -20.57
N SER A 601 30.60 -15.32 -20.24
CA SER A 601 30.74 -16.59 -20.94
C SER A 601 29.75 -16.78 -22.11
N PHE A 602 28.84 -15.82 -22.31
CA PHE A 602 27.89 -15.90 -23.42
C PHE A 602 28.60 -15.61 -24.76
N VAL A 603 28.39 -16.49 -25.71
CA VAL A 603 28.86 -16.32 -27.09
C VAL A 603 27.73 -16.69 -28.04
N LYS A 604 27.35 -15.79 -28.92
CA LYS A 604 26.38 -16.15 -29.99
C LYS A 604 26.89 -17.34 -30.77
N SER A 605 26.18 -18.46 -30.78
CA SER A 605 26.57 -19.70 -31.40
C SER A 605 25.62 -20.20 -32.49
N LYS A 606 24.39 -19.68 -32.52
CA LYS A 606 23.31 -20.10 -33.41
C LYS A 606 22.76 -18.93 -34.23
N SER A 607 22.07 -19.21 -35.34
CA SER A 607 21.26 -18.23 -36.06
C SER A 607 19.89 -17.97 -35.42
N THR A 608 19.51 -18.85 -34.50
CA THR A 608 18.20 -18.86 -33.82
C THR A 608 18.39 -18.57 -32.34
N VAL A 609 17.45 -17.82 -31.75
CA VAL A 609 17.45 -17.50 -30.30
C VAL A 609 16.07 -17.71 -29.69
N ILE A 610 16.05 -18.20 -28.46
CA ILE A 610 14.87 -18.19 -27.59
C ILE A 610 14.96 -16.97 -26.69
N VAL A 611 13.96 -16.09 -26.72
CA VAL A 611 13.83 -14.94 -25.82
C VAL A 611 12.77 -15.30 -24.80
N MET A 612 13.21 -15.52 -23.55
CA MET A 612 12.34 -15.92 -22.45
C MET A 612 12.23 -14.81 -21.41
N HIS A 613 11.04 -14.27 -21.19
CA HIS A 613 10.82 -13.37 -20.05
C HIS A 613 10.47 -14.19 -18.78
N LEU A 614 11.38 -14.21 -17.81
CA LEU A 614 11.19 -14.89 -16.53
C LEU A 614 10.76 -13.89 -15.44
N TYR A 615 9.46 -13.85 -15.17
CA TYR A 615 8.90 -13.08 -14.07
C TYR A 615 8.81 -13.88 -12.76
N TYR A 616 8.45 -15.17 -12.84
CA TYR A 616 8.21 -16.07 -11.72
C TYR A 616 9.34 -17.07 -11.55
N GLU A 617 10.21 -16.88 -10.53
CA GLU A 617 11.36 -17.77 -10.26
C GLU A 617 10.95 -19.21 -9.91
N ASP A 618 9.81 -19.38 -9.22
CA ASP A 618 9.28 -20.68 -8.83
C ASP A 618 8.87 -21.55 -10.03
N LEU A 619 8.77 -20.98 -11.22
CA LEU A 619 8.50 -21.72 -12.46
C LEU A 619 9.76 -22.24 -13.18
N ILE A 620 10.96 -21.94 -12.67
CA ILE A 620 12.21 -22.40 -13.31
C ILE A 620 12.23 -23.92 -13.45
N GLU A 621 11.94 -24.65 -12.37
CA GLU A 621 11.96 -26.12 -12.38
C GLU A 621 10.84 -26.75 -13.20
N ALA A 622 9.72 -26.06 -13.39
CA ALA A 622 8.63 -26.52 -14.23
C ALA A 622 8.87 -26.26 -15.73
N ILE A 623 9.53 -25.14 -16.07
CA ILE A 623 9.66 -24.69 -17.45
C ILE A 623 11.01 -25.13 -18.07
N PHE A 624 12.12 -24.81 -17.41
CA PHE A 624 13.43 -24.91 -18.05
C PHE A 624 13.85 -26.35 -18.34
N PRO A 625 13.76 -27.33 -17.43
CA PRO A 625 14.15 -28.71 -17.71
C PRO A 625 13.31 -29.35 -18.81
N THR A 626 12.02 -29.05 -18.85
CA THR A 626 11.07 -29.70 -19.76
C THR A 626 11.08 -29.09 -21.15
N TRP A 627 11.08 -27.74 -21.24
CA TRP A 627 10.79 -27.04 -22.50
C TRP A 627 12.00 -26.32 -23.10
N ILE A 628 12.94 -25.81 -22.28
CA ILE A 628 14.00 -24.92 -22.75
C ILE A 628 15.34 -25.66 -22.87
N ALA A 629 15.77 -26.37 -21.83
CA ALA A 629 17.06 -27.05 -21.81
C ALA A 629 17.27 -28.05 -22.96
N PRO A 630 16.25 -28.82 -23.41
CA PRO A 630 16.42 -29.72 -24.55
C PRO A 630 16.78 -28.99 -25.87
N LEU A 631 16.58 -27.69 -25.94
CA LEU A 631 16.79 -26.90 -27.16
C LEU A 631 18.16 -26.23 -27.24
N ALA A 632 19.07 -26.50 -26.31
CA ALA A 632 20.41 -25.89 -26.27
C ALA A 632 21.25 -26.19 -27.54
N GLY A 633 20.93 -27.30 -28.26
CA GLY A 633 21.56 -27.63 -29.54
C GLY A 633 21.05 -26.81 -30.74
N GLN A 634 19.83 -26.23 -30.68
CA GLN A 634 19.12 -25.58 -31.78
C GLN A 634 19.15 -24.05 -31.70
N ALA A 635 19.20 -23.49 -30.49
CA ALA A 635 19.09 -22.05 -30.28
C ALA A 635 20.02 -21.58 -29.18
N ASP A 636 20.40 -20.31 -29.20
CA ASP A 636 20.91 -19.59 -28.05
C ASP A 636 19.74 -19.14 -27.16
N LEU A 637 20.03 -18.77 -25.91
CA LEU A 637 19.00 -18.34 -24.97
C LEU A 637 19.31 -16.92 -24.44
N ILE A 638 18.32 -16.03 -24.55
CA ILE A 638 18.31 -14.74 -23.88
C ILE A 638 17.16 -14.75 -22.89
N VAL A 639 17.45 -14.49 -21.63
CA VAL A 639 16.45 -14.45 -20.55
C VAL A 639 16.36 -13.04 -20.02
N THR A 640 15.21 -12.40 -20.17
CA THR A 640 14.93 -11.17 -19.46
C THR A 640 14.39 -11.50 -18.08
N VAL A 641 14.92 -10.83 -17.08
CA VAL A 641 14.67 -11.13 -15.67
C VAL A 641 14.32 -9.88 -14.90
N ARG A 642 13.52 -10.07 -13.86
CA ARG A 642 13.24 -8.97 -12.92
C ARG A 642 14.54 -8.47 -12.30
N PRO A 643 14.55 -7.21 -11.88
CA PRO A 643 15.71 -6.63 -11.24
C PRO A 643 16.14 -7.34 -9.93
N ASP A 644 15.21 -8.00 -9.23
CA ASP A 644 15.40 -8.68 -7.94
C ASP A 644 15.62 -10.21 -8.07
N ILE A 645 15.87 -10.71 -9.29
CA ILE A 645 16.17 -12.13 -9.54
C ILE A 645 17.36 -12.61 -8.69
N THR A 646 17.27 -13.82 -8.16
CA THR A 646 18.38 -14.38 -7.39
C THR A 646 19.48 -14.91 -8.32
N ALA A 647 20.75 -14.83 -7.89
CA ALA A 647 21.83 -15.47 -8.64
C ALA A 647 21.75 -16.99 -8.60
N VAL A 648 21.18 -17.56 -7.54
CA VAL A 648 20.87 -19.01 -7.52
C VAL A 648 19.99 -19.37 -8.71
N SER A 649 18.97 -18.57 -8.96
CA SER A 649 18.09 -18.73 -10.12
C SER A 649 18.84 -18.57 -11.45
N LEU A 650 19.69 -17.53 -11.57
CA LEU A 650 20.51 -17.31 -12.76
C LEU A 650 21.51 -18.47 -13.00
N LEU A 651 22.20 -18.88 -11.97
CA LEU A 651 23.15 -20.01 -12.05
C LEU A 651 22.44 -21.34 -12.34
N ARG A 652 21.24 -21.53 -11.79
CA ARG A 652 20.40 -22.70 -12.09
C ARG A 652 20.01 -22.76 -13.56
N ILE A 653 19.53 -21.65 -14.12
CA ILE A 653 19.19 -21.55 -15.56
C ILE A 653 20.44 -21.83 -16.41
N LYS A 654 21.57 -21.23 -16.03
CA LYS A 654 22.85 -21.43 -16.73
C LYS A 654 23.29 -22.89 -16.68
N ALA A 655 23.14 -23.57 -15.54
CA ALA A 655 23.46 -24.99 -15.41
C ALA A 655 22.55 -25.87 -16.27
N LEU A 656 21.29 -25.48 -16.49
CA LEU A 656 20.34 -26.21 -17.32
C LEU A 656 20.55 -26.02 -18.83
N PHE A 657 20.92 -24.83 -19.27
CA PHE A 657 21.01 -24.48 -20.69
C PHE A 657 22.47 -24.31 -21.20
N GLY A 658 23.38 -23.86 -20.36
CA GLY A 658 24.78 -23.59 -20.69
C GLY A 658 25.03 -22.18 -21.23
N ASN A 659 24.71 -21.93 -22.51
CA ASN A 659 24.96 -20.65 -23.18
C ASN A 659 23.75 -19.72 -23.09
N VAL A 660 23.73 -18.87 -22.09
CA VAL A 660 22.62 -17.97 -21.80
C VAL A 660 23.10 -16.55 -21.54
N LEU A 661 22.37 -15.56 -22.08
CA LEU A 661 22.54 -14.13 -21.83
C LEU A 661 21.36 -13.64 -20.98
N PHE A 662 21.65 -13.03 -19.86
CA PHE A 662 20.64 -12.43 -18.99
C PHE A 662 20.56 -10.93 -19.20
N ILE A 663 19.33 -10.40 -19.28
CA ILE A 663 19.04 -8.96 -19.38
C ILE A 663 18.12 -8.60 -18.23
N ARG A 664 18.57 -7.74 -17.33
CA ARG A 664 17.69 -7.18 -16.28
C ARG A 664 16.82 -6.10 -16.87
N THR A 665 15.53 -6.20 -16.63
CA THR A 665 14.54 -5.25 -17.13
C THR A 665 13.72 -4.67 -16.00
N ALA A 666 13.26 -3.44 -16.13
CA ALA A 666 12.34 -2.84 -15.19
C ALA A 666 11.02 -3.64 -15.12
N ASN A 667 10.34 -3.63 -13.98
CA ASN A 667 9.01 -4.23 -13.83
C ASN A 667 7.94 -3.30 -14.42
N GLN A 668 7.97 -3.14 -15.73
CA GLN A 668 7.09 -2.28 -16.52
C GLN A 668 6.68 -2.99 -17.80
N GLY A 669 5.44 -2.74 -18.25
CA GLY A 669 4.99 -3.20 -19.55
C GLY A 669 4.93 -4.72 -19.69
N ARG A 670 4.74 -5.46 -18.58
CA ARG A 670 4.55 -6.92 -18.54
C ARG A 670 5.69 -7.68 -19.19
N ASP A 671 5.38 -8.57 -20.16
CA ASP A 671 6.35 -9.30 -20.98
C ASP A 671 6.74 -8.55 -22.26
N ILE A 672 6.05 -7.44 -22.59
CA ILE A 672 6.24 -6.70 -23.84
C ILE A 672 7.47 -5.79 -23.77
N ARG A 673 7.56 -4.89 -22.78
CA ARG A 673 8.73 -4.01 -22.63
C ARG A 673 10.02 -4.81 -22.43
N PRO A 674 10.07 -5.85 -21.55
CA PRO A 674 11.23 -6.74 -21.47
C PRO A 674 11.61 -7.39 -22.82
N PHE A 675 10.61 -7.77 -23.62
CA PHE A 675 10.86 -8.30 -24.95
C PHE A 675 11.46 -7.24 -25.89
N LEU A 676 10.96 -6.02 -25.89
CA LEU A 676 11.52 -4.93 -26.72
C LEU A 676 12.99 -4.64 -26.37
N GLU A 677 13.33 -4.63 -25.07
CA GLU A 677 14.71 -4.48 -24.60
C GLU A 677 15.60 -5.64 -25.09
N ALA A 678 15.12 -6.87 -24.94
CA ALA A 678 15.85 -8.05 -25.46
C ALA A 678 15.96 -8.04 -26.98
N PHE A 679 14.92 -7.57 -27.68
CA PHE A 679 14.90 -7.52 -29.13
C PHE A 679 15.95 -6.56 -29.73
N GLN A 680 16.29 -5.48 -29.03
CA GLN A 680 17.43 -4.63 -29.43
C GLN A 680 18.73 -5.46 -29.45
N THR A 681 18.97 -6.28 -28.44
CA THR A 681 20.13 -7.18 -28.37
C THR A 681 20.05 -8.28 -29.44
N VAL A 682 18.89 -8.89 -29.68
CA VAL A 682 18.66 -9.90 -30.72
C VAL A 682 18.98 -9.34 -32.09
N ASN A 683 18.49 -8.14 -32.37
CA ASN A 683 18.75 -7.45 -33.64
C ASN A 683 20.23 -7.06 -33.80
N HIS A 684 20.86 -6.55 -32.74
CA HIS A 684 22.29 -6.18 -32.75
C HIS A 684 23.21 -7.39 -32.98
N LEU A 685 22.90 -8.52 -32.34
CA LEU A 685 23.65 -9.76 -32.49
C LEU A 685 23.39 -10.46 -33.84
N GLY A 686 22.43 -9.99 -34.64
CA GLY A 686 22.15 -10.49 -35.97
C GLY A 686 21.61 -11.90 -36.04
N TYR A 687 20.66 -12.25 -35.16
CA TYR A 687 19.89 -13.50 -35.26
C TYR A 687 18.93 -13.47 -36.43
N GLU A 688 18.66 -14.62 -37.05
CA GLU A 688 17.70 -14.76 -38.15
C GLU A 688 16.30 -15.04 -37.66
N PHE A 689 16.20 -15.92 -36.63
CA PHE A 689 14.93 -16.37 -36.07
C PHE A 689 14.94 -16.24 -34.56
N LEU A 690 13.78 -15.93 -33.99
CA LEU A 690 13.57 -15.91 -32.57
C LEU A 690 12.28 -16.66 -32.19
N CYS A 691 12.27 -17.22 -30.99
CA CYS A 691 11.06 -17.68 -30.29
C CYS A 691 10.84 -16.82 -29.06
N LYS A 692 9.72 -16.09 -28.99
CA LYS A 692 9.33 -15.30 -27.83
C LYS A 692 8.50 -16.16 -26.88
N LEU A 693 8.94 -16.27 -25.63
CA LEU A 693 8.28 -16.98 -24.55
C LEU A 693 8.27 -16.17 -23.26
N HIS A 694 7.36 -16.49 -22.35
CA HIS A 694 7.38 -15.89 -21.02
C HIS A 694 6.79 -16.80 -19.94
N SER A 695 7.20 -16.62 -18.68
CA SER A 695 6.70 -17.35 -17.52
C SER A 695 5.31 -16.80 -17.13
N LYS A 696 4.26 -17.40 -17.67
CA LYS A 696 2.88 -16.99 -17.41
C LYS A 696 2.26 -17.76 -16.25
N LYS A 697 1.79 -17.05 -15.24
CA LYS A 697 0.76 -17.52 -14.31
C LYS A 697 -0.52 -16.76 -14.67
N SER A 698 -1.60 -17.48 -14.96
CA SER A 698 -2.92 -16.87 -15.22
C SER A 698 -3.80 -17.09 -13.99
N PRO A 699 -3.63 -16.32 -12.90
CA PRO A 699 -4.33 -16.56 -11.62
C PRO A 699 -5.85 -16.40 -11.74
N HIS A 700 -6.32 -15.76 -12.83
CA HIS A 700 -7.75 -15.58 -13.12
C HIS A 700 -8.36 -16.78 -13.88
N ARG A 701 -7.56 -17.79 -14.26
CA ARG A 701 -8.02 -18.99 -14.95
C ARG A 701 -7.71 -20.22 -14.11
N GLN A 702 -8.69 -21.12 -13.93
CA GLN A 702 -8.50 -22.39 -13.23
C GLN A 702 -7.56 -23.34 -13.99
N ASP A 703 -7.38 -23.16 -15.29
CA ASP A 703 -6.57 -23.95 -16.21
C ASP A 703 -5.25 -23.27 -16.64
N GLY A 704 -4.80 -22.23 -15.94
CA GLY A 704 -3.67 -21.39 -16.37
C GLY A 704 -2.35 -22.13 -16.59
N ALA A 705 -2.06 -23.18 -15.82
CA ALA A 705 -0.88 -24.03 -16.02
C ALA A 705 -1.00 -24.88 -17.28
N HIS A 706 -2.16 -25.47 -17.52
CA HIS A 706 -2.45 -26.28 -18.70
C HIS A 706 -2.33 -25.45 -20.00
N TRP A 707 -2.92 -24.27 -20.02
CA TRP A 707 -2.84 -23.37 -21.17
C TRP A 707 -1.40 -22.92 -21.46
N ARG A 708 -0.59 -22.65 -20.45
CA ARG A 708 0.84 -22.38 -20.62
C ARG A 708 1.54 -23.57 -21.30
N ASP A 709 1.32 -24.77 -20.79
CA ASP A 709 1.98 -25.98 -21.29
C ASP A 709 1.53 -26.31 -22.73
N GLU A 710 0.29 -26.01 -23.11
CA GLU A 710 -0.20 -26.06 -24.50
C GLU A 710 0.56 -25.11 -25.42
N LEU A 711 0.78 -23.84 -25.00
CA LEU A 711 1.55 -22.86 -25.76
C LEU A 711 3.00 -23.33 -25.93
N PHE A 712 3.65 -23.77 -24.84
CA PHE A 712 5.02 -24.31 -24.92
C PHE A 712 5.10 -25.54 -25.82
N SER A 713 4.14 -26.46 -25.70
CA SER A 713 4.07 -27.64 -26.57
C SER A 713 3.91 -27.29 -28.04
N SER A 714 3.13 -26.26 -28.35
CA SER A 714 2.93 -25.79 -29.73
C SER A 714 4.17 -25.11 -30.34
N LEU A 715 5.03 -24.51 -29.51
CA LEU A 715 6.17 -23.73 -29.98
C LEU A 715 7.51 -24.47 -29.83
N VAL A 716 7.73 -25.17 -28.70
CA VAL A 716 9.05 -25.65 -28.31
C VAL A 716 9.05 -27.09 -27.78
N ARG A 717 8.14 -27.92 -28.23
CA ARG A 717 7.91 -29.28 -27.76
C ARG A 717 9.16 -30.18 -27.77
N SER A 718 9.99 -30.10 -28.79
CA SER A 718 11.22 -30.88 -28.94
C SER A 718 12.18 -30.26 -29.94
N PRO A 719 13.47 -30.69 -29.95
CA PRO A 719 14.42 -30.26 -30.98
C PRO A 719 13.93 -30.48 -32.43
N ASP A 720 13.32 -31.61 -32.70
CA ASP A 720 12.78 -31.94 -34.04
C ASP A 720 11.60 -31.06 -34.43
N HIS A 721 10.78 -30.69 -33.44
CA HIS A 721 9.71 -29.73 -33.67
C HIS A 721 10.26 -28.35 -34.03
N VAL A 722 11.27 -27.87 -33.31
CA VAL A 722 11.96 -26.60 -33.63
C VAL A 722 12.59 -26.65 -35.01
N ASN A 723 13.24 -27.75 -35.40
CA ASN A 723 13.76 -27.91 -36.77
C ASN A 723 12.65 -27.87 -37.82
N THR A 724 11.48 -28.43 -37.55
CA THR A 724 10.30 -28.39 -38.41
C THR A 724 9.79 -26.96 -38.57
N VAL A 725 9.74 -26.19 -37.47
CA VAL A 725 9.36 -24.76 -37.46
C VAL A 725 10.35 -23.93 -38.31
N LEU A 726 11.65 -24.09 -38.10
CA LEU A 726 12.69 -23.41 -38.86
C LEU A 726 12.64 -23.81 -40.36
N GLY A 727 12.33 -25.08 -40.64
CA GLY A 727 12.09 -25.55 -42.03
C GLY A 727 10.97 -24.81 -42.76
N LYS A 728 9.89 -24.44 -42.04
CA LYS A 728 8.78 -23.63 -42.59
C LYS A 728 9.23 -22.21 -42.93
N PHE A 729 10.03 -21.56 -42.06
CA PHE A 729 10.59 -20.24 -42.36
C PHE A 729 11.55 -20.27 -43.55
N ASN A 730 12.37 -21.32 -43.69
CA ASN A 730 13.29 -21.46 -44.81
C ASN A 730 12.56 -21.75 -46.10
N ALA A 731 11.48 -22.52 -46.09
CA ALA A 731 10.66 -22.82 -47.24
C ALA A 731 9.80 -21.63 -47.71
N ASN A 732 9.49 -20.68 -46.82
CA ASN A 732 8.70 -19.49 -47.14
C ASN A 732 9.41 -18.21 -46.65
N PRO A 733 10.16 -17.53 -47.55
CA PRO A 733 10.85 -16.28 -47.21
C PRO A 733 9.92 -15.15 -46.73
N GLN A 734 8.64 -15.17 -47.14
CA GLN A 734 7.64 -14.17 -46.73
C GLN A 734 7.01 -14.47 -45.37
N LEU A 735 7.34 -15.59 -44.76
CA LEU A 735 6.82 -15.94 -43.45
C LEU A 735 7.54 -15.12 -42.35
N GLY A 736 6.81 -14.24 -41.66
CA GLY A 736 7.31 -13.37 -40.61
C GLY A 736 7.04 -13.90 -39.22
N LEU A 737 5.79 -14.37 -38.94
CA LEU A 737 5.39 -14.92 -37.62
C LEU A 737 4.74 -16.28 -37.78
N LEU A 738 5.05 -17.20 -36.82
CA LEU A 738 4.34 -18.44 -36.57
C LEU A 738 3.74 -18.43 -35.20
N VAL A 739 2.41 -18.43 -35.14
CA VAL A 739 1.61 -18.29 -33.89
C VAL A 739 0.92 -19.63 -33.58
N PRO A 740 0.80 -20.05 -32.30
CA PRO A 740 0.05 -21.24 -31.94
C PRO A 740 -1.37 -21.18 -32.47
N PHE A 741 -1.89 -22.35 -32.87
CA PHE A 741 -3.26 -22.45 -33.40
C PHE A 741 -4.28 -21.98 -32.36
N GLY A 742 -5.27 -21.17 -32.80
CA GLY A 742 -6.29 -20.58 -31.93
C GLY A 742 -5.83 -19.39 -31.10
N CYS A 743 -4.59 -18.91 -31.30
CA CYS A 743 -4.06 -17.73 -30.58
C CYS A 743 -4.01 -16.47 -31.47
N MET A 744 -4.76 -16.41 -32.54
CA MET A 744 -4.91 -15.21 -33.38
C MET A 744 -6.26 -14.54 -33.03
N THR A 745 -6.25 -13.26 -32.73
CA THR A 745 -7.44 -12.46 -32.42
C THR A 745 -7.48 -11.24 -33.33
N ASP A 746 -8.66 -10.88 -33.83
CA ASP A 746 -8.86 -9.68 -34.65
C ASP A 746 -8.98 -8.43 -33.75
N LEU A 747 -8.35 -7.34 -34.12
CA LEU A 747 -8.53 -6.03 -33.48
C LEU A 747 -9.96 -5.49 -33.56
N SER A 748 -10.75 -5.92 -34.55
CA SER A 748 -12.14 -5.50 -34.72
C SER A 748 -13.12 -6.21 -33.77
N GLU A 749 -12.73 -7.34 -33.14
CA GLU A 749 -13.59 -8.12 -32.28
C GLU A 749 -13.65 -7.59 -30.82
N GLY A 750 -14.85 -7.11 -30.41
CA GLY A 750 -15.30 -6.96 -29.06
C GLY A 750 -14.86 -5.70 -28.28
N PRO A 751 -15.33 -5.59 -27.02
CA PRO A 751 -15.07 -4.43 -26.13
C PRO A 751 -13.63 -4.31 -25.68
N ILE A 752 -12.79 -5.32 -25.95
CA ILE A 752 -11.37 -5.42 -25.56
C ILE A 752 -10.52 -4.24 -26.05
N ASN A 753 -10.96 -3.53 -27.10
CA ASN A 753 -10.16 -2.45 -27.69
C ASN A 753 -10.54 -1.03 -27.26
N ILE A 754 -11.60 -0.86 -26.47
CA ILE A 754 -12.07 0.48 -26.06
C ILE A 754 -11.01 1.16 -25.20
N ASP A 755 -10.48 0.46 -24.21
CA ASP A 755 -9.50 0.99 -23.27
C ASP A 755 -8.12 1.19 -23.93
N ASN A 756 -7.79 0.40 -24.96
CA ASN A 756 -6.52 0.48 -25.69
C ASN A 756 -6.52 1.52 -26.81
N ARG A 757 -7.68 2.09 -27.17
CA ARG A 757 -7.84 2.96 -28.33
C ARG A 757 -6.87 4.14 -28.36
N VAL A 758 -6.59 4.72 -27.19
CA VAL A 758 -5.67 5.86 -27.08
C VAL A 758 -4.28 5.47 -27.57
N TRP A 759 -3.73 4.39 -27.03
CA TRP A 759 -2.39 3.93 -27.39
C TRP A 759 -2.34 3.34 -28.81
N LEU A 760 -3.38 2.63 -29.25
CA LEU A 760 -3.45 2.12 -30.62
C LEU A 760 -3.42 3.26 -31.64
N ASN A 761 -4.16 4.35 -31.43
CA ASN A 761 -4.15 5.52 -32.29
C ASN A 761 -2.77 6.21 -32.32
N VAL A 762 -2.08 6.26 -31.18
CA VAL A 762 -0.71 6.78 -31.12
C VAL A 762 0.24 5.91 -31.95
N LEU A 763 0.17 4.58 -31.78
CA LEU A 763 1.00 3.64 -32.52
C LEU A 763 0.70 3.66 -34.02
N PHE A 764 -0.57 3.67 -34.43
CA PHE A 764 -0.96 3.74 -35.85
C PHE A 764 -0.42 5.00 -36.52
N ARG A 765 -0.48 6.14 -35.85
CA ARG A 765 0.09 7.39 -36.32
C ARG A 765 1.60 7.32 -36.45
N ARG A 766 2.30 6.81 -35.44
CA ARG A 766 3.76 6.65 -35.45
C ARG A 766 4.24 5.66 -36.51
N MET A 767 3.45 4.64 -36.81
CA MET A 767 3.69 3.64 -37.83
C MET A 767 3.30 4.15 -39.23
N GLY A 768 2.57 5.26 -39.35
CA GLY A 768 2.09 5.80 -40.60
C GLY A 768 0.97 5.01 -41.27
N VAL A 769 0.19 4.22 -40.47
CA VAL A 769 -0.89 3.35 -40.99
C VAL A 769 -2.29 3.85 -40.62
N GLU A 770 -2.42 5.03 -40.03
CA GLU A 770 -3.69 5.60 -39.55
C GLU A 770 -4.81 5.59 -40.61
N HIS A 771 -4.47 5.77 -41.86
CA HIS A 771 -5.45 5.81 -43.01
C HIS A 771 -5.52 4.49 -43.80
N LEU A 772 -4.77 3.47 -43.40
CA LEU A 772 -4.64 2.21 -44.12
C LEU A 772 -5.07 1.01 -43.29
N ILE A 773 -5.61 1.24 -42.09
CA ILE A 773 -5.95 0.16 -41.15
C ILE A 773 -6.95 -0.83 -41.73
N ASP A 774 -7.92 -0.34 -42.52
CA ASP A 774 -8.93 -1.17 -43.20
C ASP A 774 -8.36 -2.03 -44.35
N THR A 775 -7.12 -1.78 -44.73
CA THR A 775 -6.44 -2.54 -45.80
C THR A 775 -5.45 -3.56 -45.27
N TYR A 776 -5.12 -3.52 -43.99
CA TYR A 776 -4.22 -4.46 -43.34
C TYR A 776 -4.98 -5.59 -42.64
N ASP A 777 -4.31 -6.73 -42.53
CA ASP A 777 -4.73 -7.80 -41.65
C ASP A 777 -4.50 -7.35 -40.20
N THR A 778 -5.58 -7.21 -39.44
CA THR A 778 -5.59 -6.68 -38.10
C THR A 778 -5.46 -7.76 -37.01
N HIS A 779 -5.24 -9.03 -37.40
CA HIS A 779 -5.04 -10.09 -36.46
C HIS A 779 -3.69 -9.99 -35.72
N PHE A 780 -3.71 -10.25 -34.43
CA PHE A 780 -2.52 -10.24 -33.58
C PHE A 780 -2.38 -11.54 -32.75
N PRO A 781 -1.15 -11.92 -32.33
CA PRO A 781 -0.89 -13.09 -31.52
C PRO A 781 -1.29 -12.87 -30.04
N ALA A 782 -2.51 -13.23 -29.70
CA ALA A 782 -2.99 -13.17 -28.31
C ALA A 782 -2.19 -14.11 -27.40
N GLY A 783 -1.79 -13.62 -26.22
CA GLY A 783 -0.90 -14.34 -25.29
C GLY A 783 0.57 -14.16 -25.59
N SER A 784 0.93 -13.41 -26.64
CA SER A 784 2.26 -12.86 -26.90
C SER A 784 3.42 -13.86 -26.93
N MET A 785 3.16 -15.14 -27.33
CA MET A 785 4.17 -16.17 -27.55
C MET A 785 4.13 -16.65 -29.00
N TYR A 786 5.26 -16.64 -29.68
CA TYR A 786 5.35 -16.95 -31.12
C TYR A 786 6.80 -17.16 -31.59
N TRP A 787 6.96 -17.77 -32.76
CA TRP A 787 8.19 -17.71 -33.54
C TRP A 787 8.17 -16.54 -34.52
N ALA A 788 9.31 -15.89 -34.70
CA ALA A 788 9.44 -14.78 -35.66
C ALA A 788 10.74 -14.84 -36.48
N ARG A 789 10.66 -14.37 -37.70
CA ARG A 789 11.81 -13.91 -38.45
C ARG A 789 12.20 -12.53 -37.91
N VAL A 790 13.44 -12.32 -37.48
CA VAL A 790 13.90 -11.08 -36.83
C VAL A 790 13.66 -9.86 -37.73
N SER A 791 13.89 -9.98 -39.06
CA SER A 791 13.63 -8.92 -40.02
C SER A 791 12.17 -8.49 -40.09
N ALA A 792 11.21 -9.36 -39.76
CA ALA A 792 9.78 -9.04 -39.75
C ALA A 792 9.39 -8.11 -38.58
N LEU A 793 10.24 -8.03 -37.59
CA LEU A 793 10.00 -7.24 -36.36
C LEU A 793 10.95 -6.02 -36.25
N ARG A 794 11.67 -5.68 -37.30
CA ARG A 794 12.66 -4.57 -37.28
C ARG A 794 12.10 -3.23 -36.82
N LEU A 795 10.82 -2.98 -37.04
CA LEU A 795 10.17 -1.76 -36.61
C LEU A 795 10.22 -1.59 -35.08
N LEU A 796 10.33 -2.69 -34.33
CA LEU A 796 10.38 -2.68 -32.85
C LEU A 796 11.62 -1.99 -32.26
N VAL A 797 12.71 -1.86 -33.04
CA VAL A 797 13.91 -1.12 -32.57
C VAL A 797 13.85 0.37 -32.87
N ASN A 798 12.78 0.85 -33.49
CA ASN A 798 12.63 2.27 -33.79
C ASN A 798 12.05 3.02 -32.57
N PRO A 799 12.83 3.83 -31.84
CA PRO A 799 12.36 4.50 -30.62
C PRO A 799 11.33 5.60 -30.93
N ALA A 800 11.24 6.08 -32.18
CA ALA A 800 10.18 7.02 -32.54
C ALA A 800 8.80 6.36 -32.62
N VAL A 801 8.75 5.04 -32.77
CA VAL A 801 7.52 4.25 -32.80
C VAL A 801 7.26 3.62 -31.43
N PHE A 802 8.26 2.93 -30.89
CA PHE A 802 8.18 2.17 -29.63
C PHE A 802 9.20 2.74 -28.61
N ASN A 803 8.77 3.73 -27.84
CA ASN A 803 9.60 4.33 -26.80
C ASN A 803 9.47 3.55 -25.49
N LEU A 804 10.58 3.01 -24.99
CA LEU A 804 10.62 2.23 -23.76
C LEU A 804 10.26 3.05 -22.50
N ASP A 805 10.48 4.36 -22.52
CA ASP A 805 10.22 5.25 -21.37
C ASP A 805 8.72 5.59 -21.20
N GLU A 806 7.88 5.22 -22.17
CA GLU A 806 6.44 5.50 -22.13
C GLU A 806 5.63 4.35 -21.50
N PHE A 807 6.25 3.21 -21.21
CA PHE A 807 5.55 2.11 -20.56
C PHE A 807 5.19 2.46 -19.13
N GLU A 808 3.94 2.20 -18.76
CA GLU A 808 3.42 2.44 -17.44
C GLU A 808 4.02 1.46 -16.41
N LEU A 809 4.07 1.89 -15.16
CA LEU A 809 4.44 1.02 -14.04
C LEU A 809 3.42 -0.10 -13.88
N GLU A 810 3.88 -1.30 -13.52
CA GLU A 810 3.00 -2.44 -13.25
C GLU A 810 2.20 -2.20 -11.95
N ALA A 811 0.90 -2.03 -12.13
CA ALA A 811 -0.06 -1.82 -11.04
C ALA A 811 -1.24 -2.82 -11.10
N GLY A 812 -1.06 -3.93 -11.86
CA GLY A 812 -2.10 -4.95 -12.01
C GLY A 812 -3.22 -4.58 -13.00
N GLN A 813 -2.96 -3.62 -13.91
CA GLN A 813 -3.91 -3.21 -14.95
C GLN A 813 -4.29 -4.42 -15.81
N LEU A 814 -5.58 -4.62 -16.03
CA LEU A 814 -6.07 -5.74 -16.86
C LEU A 814 -5.98 -5.41 -18.36
N ASP A 815 -6.11 -4.14 -18.72
CA ASP A 815 -6.06 -3.63 -20.08
C ASP A 815 -5.70 -2.13 -20.12
N GLY A 816 -5.70 -1.47 -21.27
CA GLY A 816 -5.57 -0.01 -21.43
C GLY A 816 -4.15 0.56 -21.37
N THR A 817 -3.10 -0.26 -21.27
CA THR A 817 -1.71 0.21 -21.23
C THR A 817 -1.01 0.12 -22.59
N LEU A 818 0.13 0.82 -22.71
CA LEU A 818 0.97 0.73 -23.91
C LEU A 818 1.38 -0.72 -24.21
N ALA A 819 1.65 -1.54 -23.19
CA ALA A 819 1.99 -2.96 -23.36
C ALA A 819 0.89 -3.73 -24.09
N HIS A 820 -0.37 -3.52 -23.70
CA HIS A 820 -1.51 -4.15 -24.36
C HIS A 820 -1.68 -3.69 -25.81
N ALA A 821 -1.45 -2.40 -26.07
CA ALA A 821 -1.54 -1.87 -27.43
C ALA A 821 -0.40 -2.41 -28.32
N VAL A 822 0.83 -2.52 -27.79
CA VAL A 822 1.96 -3.10 -28.55
C VAL A 822 1.74 -4.58 -28.86
N GLU A 823 1.19 -5.39 -27.93
CA GLU A 823 0.80 -6.77 -28.22
C GLU A 823 -0.15 -6.85 -29.42
N ARG A 824 -1.13 -5.93 -29.47
CA ARG A 824 -2.17 -5.91 -30.51
C ARG A 824 -1.67 -5.46 -31.88
N VAL A 825 -0.59 -4.70 -31.97
CA VAL A 825 -0.04 -4.28 -33.25
C VAL A 825 1.03 -5.21 -33.83
N MET A 826 1.36 -6.33 -33.18
CA MET A 826 2.43 -7.24 -33.62
C MET A 826 2.19 -7.85 -35.00
N GLY A 827 0.95 -8.21 -35.33
CA GLY A 827 0.59 -8.64 -36.67
C GLY A 827 0.81 -7.54 -37.70
N LEU A 828 0.35 -6.32 -37.39
CA LEU A 828 0.50 -5.15 -38.23
C LEU A 828 1.97 -4.77 -38.47
N VAL A 829 2.82 -4.81 -37.46
CA VAL A 829 4.28 -4.63 -37.56
C VAL A 829 4.89 -5.61 -38.54
N THR A 830 4.46 -6.86 -38.50
CA THR A 830 4.91 -7.92 -39.41
C THR A 830 4.48 -7.65 -40.84
N HIS A 831 3.23 -7.30 -41.08
CA HIS A 831 2.67 -7.00 -42.40
C HIS A 831 3.31 -5.73 -43.01
N GLN A 832 3.51 -4.67 -42.20
CA GLN A 832 4.17 -3.45 -42.65
C GLN A 832 5.62 -3.70 -43.06
N SER A 833 6.27 -4.70 -42.46
CA SER A 833 7.60 -5.16 -42.82
C SER A 833 7.62 -6.04 -44.06
N GLY A 834 6.48 -6.31 -44.71
CA GLY A 834 6.34 -7.12 -45.92
C GLY A 834 6.26 -8.62 -45.70
N PHE A 835 5.93 -9.06 -44.47
CA PHE A 835 5.84 -10.49 -44.11
C PHE A 835 4.42 -10.90 -43.74
N SER A 836 4.17 -12.22 -43.78
CA SER A 836 2.89 -12.85 -43.41
C SER A 836 2.92 -13.48 -42.03
N VAL A 837 1.74 -13.64 -41.43
CA VAL A 837 1.50 -14.34 -40.16
C VAL A 837 0.77 -15.65 -40.46
N VAL A 838 1.23 -16.77 -39.88
CA VAL A 838 0.62 -18.09 -40.04
C VAL A 838 0.45 -18.78 -38.69
N GLN A 839 -0.61 -19.59 -38.55
CA GLN A 839 -0.81 -20.41 -37.35
C GLN A 839 -0.16 -21.78 -37.50
N ILE A 840 0.41 -22.31 -36.39
CA ILE A 840 0.98 -23.66 -36.31
C ILE A 840 0.20 -24.48 -35.28
N LYS A 841 -0.07 -25.76 -35.62
CA LYS A 841 -0.68 -26.76 -34.73
C LYS A 841 0.37 -27.52 -33.95
#